data_cb1a8237c566ae571d2af0dc475f0e73
#
_entry.id   cb1a8237c566ae571d2af0dc475f0e73
#
_cell.length_a   1.000
_cell.length_b   1.000
_cell.length_c   1.000
_cell.angle_alpha   90.00
_cell.angle_beta   90.00
_cell.angle_gamma   90.00
#
_symmetry.space_group_name_H-M   'P 1'
#
loop_
_entity.id
_entity.type
_entity.pdbx_description
1 polymer ?
#
loop_
_entity_poly.entity_id
_entity_poly.type
_entity_poly.pdbx_seq_one_letter_code
_entity_poly.pdbx_strand_id
1 'polypeptide(L)'
;MTTLDFELEIGPGTAGNYPVTARAPGGDAAATLRLSLAPAELDHQLAVIKDKVLVSSAVVRRAPTEDEQPVRELGQRLFEALIADDVRALYVSSRQRAREDGCVLRLVLRVRPPELARLPWEFLFDPGRQDYLRLTMPLVRYLQVLAPRAPLRVTTPLRILGMVARPGDQHALDGGQEQQRLQAALAGLQREGLVELGWVPGQTYNDLEDALDSGSWHVFHFVGHGGYDRVADEGILALADETGRTHPVGAEDISRLLAEHYPLRLVVLNACDTGRGSAADAFSSTATALIRREIPAVVAMQFEITDSAAIRFAQTFYQHVAKRRPVDDSVMRARRALRLAKRDSLEWGTPVLYLRALDGRIFDTTIPSPSQPGPSPDPVPTPKVAATPPSTAHQELPDLPAPPPTPSRVARRPNAVRTLPHGAEVNAVAFNPDGHRLATGSSDGMARIWDATSGKQLAMVTHNNSVEGVAFSPDGRRLATVSVDRTARIWDATSGKQLTTVTHSDLACSVAFGPDGRWLATASDDHTARIWDTTSGQQLVTVTHSDVVQGVAFSPDGRRLVTASYDRTARIWDASGGRKLATVTHSDSVWGVVFSLDGRWLATASGKTARIWDTTSGQELVTVTHEDSVEGVAFSPDGRRLATASEDNTARIWALSDDE
;
A
#
# COMPACT_ATOMS: atom_id res chain seq x y z
N MET A 1 -12.78 -7.88 -15.83
CA MET A 1 -13.96 -6.99 -15.92
C MET A 1 -13.99 -6.40 -17.29
N THR A 2 -15.11 -6.41 -17.96
CA THR A 2 -15.29 -5.73 -19.24
C THR A 2 -15.32 -4.23 -18.99
N THR A 3 -14.67 -3.44 -19.84
CA THR A 3 -14.69 -1.97 -19.77
C THR A 3 -15.52 -1.42 -20.91
N LEU A 4 -16.25 -0.35 -20.64
CA LEU A 4 -16.95 0.46 -21.62
C LEU A 4 -16.20 1.78 -21.74
N ASP A 5 -15.78 2.16 -22.96
CA ASP A 5 -14.99 3.37 -23.17
C ASP A 5 -15.88 4.60 -23.33
N PHE A 6 -15.48 5.66 -22.67
CA PHE A 6 -15.98 7.00 -22.86
C PHE A 6 -14.81 7.87 -23.30
N GLU A 7 -14.71 8.08 -24.61
CA GLU A 7 -13.62 8.82 -25.21
C GLU A 7 -13.96 10.31 -25.22
N LEU A 8 -13.04 11.14 -24.75
CA LEU A 8 -13.09 12.59 -24.78
C LEU A 8 -11.88 13.12 -25.52
N GLU A 9 -12.11 13.92 -26.53
CA GLU A 9 -11.06 14.61 -27.29
C GLU A 9 -11.24 16.12 -27.17
N ILE A 10 -10.19 16.80 -26.68
CA ILE A 10 -10.12 18.26 -26.65
C ILE A 10 -9.29 18.68 -27.86
N GLY A 11 -9.93 19.34 -28.82
CA GLY A 11 -9.31 19.85 -30.01
C GLY A 11 -8.63 21.21 -29.84
N PRO A 12 -7.83 21.65 -30.80
CA PRO A 12 -7.23 22.99 -30.79
C PRO A 12 -8.31 24.06 -30.75
N GLY A 13 -8.10 25.09 -29.95
CA GLY A 13 -9.04 26.18 -29.73
C GLY A 13 -8.35 27.53 -29.66
N THR A 14 -9.12 28.58 -29.47
CA THR A 14 -8.62 29.96 -29.35
C THR A 14 -9.31 30.67 -28.17
N ALA A 15 -8.58 31.58 -27.53
CA ALA A 15 -9.13 32.46 -26.49
C ALA A 15 -9.89 31.73 -25.36
N GLY A 16 -9.39 30.57 -24.90
CA GLY A 16 -9.97 29.80 -23.80
C GLY A 16 -11.20 28.96 -24.18
N ASN A 17 -11.53 28.87 -25.49
CA ASN A 17 -12.61 28.04 -26.00
C ASN A 17 -12.03 26.89 -26.84
N TYR A 18 -12.28 25.64 -26.42
CA TYR A 18 -11.75 24.44 -27.05
C TYR A 18 -12.89 23.48 -27.40
N PRO A 19 -12.98 22.99 -28.65
CA PRO A 19 -13.98 22.00 -29.00
C PRO A 19 -13.72 20.70 -28.25
N VAL A 20 -14.75 20.12 -27.69
CA VAL A 20 -14.74 18.79 -27.06
C VAL A 20 -15.64 17.88 -27.85
N THR A 21 -15.13 16.72 -28.23
CA THR A 21 -15.92 15.63 -28.80
C THR A 21 -15.90 14.45 -27.83
N ALA A 22 -17.07 13.86 -27.59
CA ALA A 22 -17.23 12.66 -26.79
C ALA A 22 -17.74 11.52 -27.67
N ARG A 23 -17.19 10.32 -27.49
CA ARG A 23 -17.65 9.09 -28.16
C ARG A 23 -17.85 7.99 -27.13
N ALA A 24 -18.97 7.30 -27.26
CA ALA A 24 -19.29 6.16 -26.42
C ALA A 24 -20.18 5.18 -27.22
N PRO A 25 -20.36 3.92 -26.78
CA PRO A 25 -21.25 2.98 -27.46
C PRO A 25 -22.71 3.44 -27.58
N GLY A 26 -23.09 4.49 -26.86
CA GLY A 26 -24.42 5.11 -26.92
C GLY A 26 -24.56 6.22 -27.96
N GLY A 27 -23.48 6.59 -28.65
CA GLY A 27 -23.44 7.67 -29.65
C GLY A 27 -22.28 8.66 -29.43
N ASP A 28 -22.31 9.71 -30.21
CA ASP A 28 -21.33 10.81 -30.17
C ASP A 28 -22.00 12.10 -29.66
N ALA A 29 -21.24 12.93 -28.99
CA ALA A 29 -21.67 14.24 -28.49
C ALA A 29 -20.56 15.26 -28.67
N ALA A 30 -20.93 16.55 -28.69
CA ALA A 30 -19.97 17.64 -28.78
C ALA A 30 -20.33 18.75 -27.78
N ALA A 31 -19.29 19.42 -27.28
CA ALA A 31 -19.42 20.60 -26.42
C ALA A 31 -18.27 21.56 -26.66
N THR A 32 -18.30 22.70 -26.02
CA THR A 32 -17.17 23.64 -25.99
C THR A 32 -16.65 23.75 -24.57
N LEU A 33 -15.44 23.29 -24.34
CA LEU A 33 -14.73 23.53 -23.09
C LEU A 33 -14.36 25.03 -23.02
N ARG A 34 -14.86 25.68 -21.99
CA ARG A 34 -14.58 27.10 -21.71
C ARG A 34 -13.76 27.20 -20.44
N LEU A 35 -12.51 27.54 -20.60
CA LEU A 35 -11.57 27.76 -19.50
C LEU A 35 -11.15 29.24 -19.51
N SER A 36 -11.87 30.06 -18.77
CA SER A 36 -11.58 31.49 -18.60
C SER A 36 -10.50 31.71 -17.54
N LEU A 37 -9.32 31.06 -17.73
CA LEU A 37 -8.16 31.23 -16.87
C LEU A 37 -7.07 31.95 -17.66
N ALA A 38 -6.64 33.10 -17.17
CA ALA A 38 -5.42 33.71 -17.67
C ALA A 38 -4.23 32.78 -17.40
N PRO A 39 -3.22 32.71 -18.29
CA PRO A 39 -2.07 31.81 -18.10
C PRO A 39 -1.40 31.95 -16.72
N ALA A 40 -1.26 33.19 -16.23
CA ALA A 40 -0.68 33.45 -14.90
C ALA A 40 -1.57 32.93 -13.74
N GLU A 41 -2.88 32.98 -13.88
CA GLU A 41 -3.83 32.43 -12.89
C GLU A 41 -3.78 30.90 -12.90
N LEU A 42 -3.65 30.30 -14.06
CA LEU A 42 -3.47 28.85 -14.20
C LEU A 42 -2.18 28.37 -13.55
N ASP A 43 -1.06 29.07 -13.82
CA ASP A 43 0.23 28.76 -13.21
C ASP A 43 0.18 28.91 -11.68
N HIS A 44 -0.51 29.93 -11.19
CA HIS A 44 -0.72 30.10 -9.75
C HIS A 44 -1.54 28.94 -9.15
N GLN A 45 -2.63 28.53 -9.80
CA GLN A 45 -3.47 27.42 -9.32
C GLN A 45 -2.72 26.08 -9.34
N LEU A 46 -1.91 25.82 -10.38
CA LEU A 46 -1.06 24.63 -10.44
C LEU A 46 -0.01 24.63 -9.33
N ALA A 47 0.59 25.79 -9.02
CA ALA A 47 1.52 25.92 -7.90
C ALA A 47 0.84 25.66 -6.55
N VAL A 48 -0.39 26.18 -6.36
CA VAL A 48 -1.21 25.91 -5.16
C VAL A 48 -1.50 24.41 -5.04
N ILE A 49 -1.87 23.74 -6.13
CA ILE A 49 -2.14 22.29 -6.10
C ILE A 49 -0.88 21.51 -5.77
N LYS A 50 0.26 21.84 -6.39
CA LYS A 50 1.57 21.22 -6.10
C LYS A 50 1.90 21.37 -4.61
N ASP A 51 1.75 22.57 -4.05
CA ASP A 51 1.94 22.84 -2.62
C ASP A 51 0.96 22.02 -1.75
N LYS A 52 -0.32 21.96 -2.11
CA LYS A 52 -1.32 21.19 -1.36
C LYS A 52 -1.08 19.69 -1.40
N VAL A 53 -0.66 19.14 -2.54
CA VAL A 53 -0.26 17.73 -2.64
C VAL A 53 0.95 17.47 -1.73
N LEU A 54 1.97 18.33 -1.78
CA LEU A 54 3.17 18.23 -0.96
C LEU A 54 2.86 18.37 0.55
N VAL A 55 2.05 19.39 0.94
CA VAL A 55 1.62 19.59 2.33
C VAL A 55 0.75 18.43 2.82
N SER A 56 -0.11 17.86 1.98
CA SER A 56 -0.90 16.68 2.34
C SER A 56 -0.05 15.44 2.59
N SER A 57 1.15 15.39 2.03
CA SER A 57 2.15 14.34 2.24
C SER A 57 2.98 14.56 3.51
N ALA A 58 3.16 15.82 3.94
CA ALA A 58 3.91 16.19 5.12
C ALA A 58 3.19 15.83 6.43
N VAL A 59 3.95 15.63 7.50
CA VAL A 59 3.45 15.14 8.80
C VAL A 59 2.70 16.22 9.59
N VAL A 60 2.71 17.48 9.18
CA VAL A 60 2.09 18.61 9.91
C VAL A 60 0.69 18.88 9.37
N ARG A 61 -0.36 18.61 10.14
CA ARG A 61 -1.78 18.76 9.74
C ARG A 61 -2.53 19.88 10.45
N ARG A 62 -3.32 20.56 9.66
CA ARG A 62 -4.58 21.25 10.05
C ARG A 62 -5.76 20.43 9.49
N ALA A 63 -6.99 20.76 9.88
CA ALA A 63 -8.19 19.99 9.55
C ALA A 63 -8.30 19.57 8.06
N PRO A 64 -8.79 18.37 7.72
CA PRO A 64 -8.76 17.78 6.38
C PRO A 64 -9.49 18.58 5.30
N THR A 65 -10.41 19.47 5.69
CA THR A 65 -11.32 20.20 4.81
C THR A 65 -10.69 21.43 4.12
N GLU A 66 -9.68 22.05 4.73
CA GLU A 66 -9.11 23.30 4.19
C GLU A 66 -8.03 23.06 3.13
N ASP A 67 -7.30 21.94 3.21
CA ASP A 67 -6.23 21.63 2.27
C ASP A 67 -6.71 20.96 0.97
N GLU A 68 -7.81 20.20 1.02
CA GLU A 68 -8.42 19.55 -0.15
C GLU A 68 -9.27 20.48 -0.99
N GLN A 69 -9.79 21.55 -0.40
CA GLN A 69 -10.75 22.46 -1.02
C GLN A 69 -10.26 23.08 -2.34
N PRO A 70 -9.06 23.66 -2.46
CA PRO A 70 -8.59 24.24 -3.73
C PRO A 70 -8.46 23.20 -4.85
N VAL A 71 -8.02 21.96 -4.51
CA VAL A 71 -7.89 20.87 -5.47
C VAL A 71 -9.25 20.39 -5.94
N ARG A 72 -10.21 20.30 -5.02
CA ARG A 72 -11.59 19.93 -5.34
C ARG A 72 -12.28 20.97 -6.19
N GLU A 73 -12.09 22.27 -5.89
CA GLU A 73 -12.66 23.36 -6.67
C GLU A 73 -12.12 23.37 -8.11
N LEU A 74 -10.81 23.24 -8.30
CA LEU A 74 -10.27 23.11 -9.65
C LEU A 74 -10.76 21.84 -10.34
N GLY A 75 -10.79 20.70 -9.64
CA GLY A 75 -11.30 19.44 -10.17
C GLY A 75 -12.75 19.53 -10.62
N GLN A 76 -13.59 20.24 -9.86
CA GLN A 76 -14.97 20.51 -10.22
C GLN A 76 -15.06 21.42 -11.45
N ARG A 77 -14.30 22.52 -11.48
CA ARG A 77 -14.27 23.44 -12.65
C ARG A 77 -13.84 22.71 -13.93
N LEU A 78 -12.80 21.85 -13.82
CA LEU A 78 -12.34 21.04 -14.95
C LEU A 78 -13.41 20.04 -15.40
N PHE A 79 -14.12 19.42 -14.46
CA PHE A 79 -15.21 18.50 -14.77
C PHE A 79 -16.38 19.21 -15.45
N GLU A 80 -16.83 20.32 -14.90
CA GLU A 80 -17.95 21.10 -15.46
C GLU A 80 -17.64 21.66 -16.84
N ALA A 81 -16.39 22.08 -17.06
CA ALA A 81 -15.94 22.58 -18.37
C ALA A 81 -15.79 21.46 -19.42
N LEU A 82 -15.32 20.27 -19.01
CA LEU A 82 -15.08 19.14 -19.90
C LEU A 82 -16.36 18.36 -20.22
N ILE A 83 -17.21 18.15 -19.22
CA ILE A 83 -18.43 17.35 -19.29
C ILE A 83 -19.64 18.29 -19.21
N ALA A 84 -19.79 19.09 -20.25
CA ALA A 84 -20.87 20.08 -20.41
C ALA A 84 -21.89 19.62 -21.46
N ASP A 85 -23.02 20.28 -21.51
CA ASP A 85 -24.05 20.18 -22.55
C ASP A 85 -24.40 18.72 -22.93
N ASP A 86 -24.39 18.38 -24.22
CA ASP A 86 -24.70 17.04 -24.74
C ASP A 86 -23.70 15.97 -24.28
N VAL A 87 -22.45 16.35 -24.04
CA VAL A 87 -21.42 15.46 -23.48
C VAL A 87 -21.81 14.96 -22.09
N ARG A 88 -22.49 15.82 -21.29
CA ARG A 88 -23.01 15.43 -19.97
C ARG A 88 -24.12 14.39 -20.06
N ALA A 89 -25.04 14.56 -21.02
CA ALA A 89 -26.11 13.61 -21.23
C ALA A 89 -25.56 12.23 -21.65
N LEU A 90 -24.60 12.23 -22.60
CA LEU A 90 -23.92 11.00 -23.03
C LEU A 90 -23.11 10.34 -21.90
N TYR A 91 -22.45 11.14 -21.06
CA TYR A 91 -21.72 10.62 -19.89
C TYR A 91 -22.65 9.93 -18.89
N VAL A 92 -23.80 10.56 -18.57
CA VAL A 92 -24.77 9.98 -17.62
C VAL A 92 -25.34 8.67 -18.16
N SER A 93 -25.77 8.64 -19.43
CA SER A 93 -26.32 7.44 -20.07
C SER A 93 -25.29 6.32 -20.17
N SER A 94 -24.04 6.64 -20.55
CA SER A 94 -22.93 5.67 -20.62
C SER A 94 -22.61 5.04 -19.27
N ARG A 95 -22.69 5.83 -18.19
CA ARG A 95 -22.51 5.31 -16.84
C ARG A 95 -23.65 4.41 -16.38
N GLN A 96 -24.89 4.76 -16.73
CA GLN A 96 -26.02 3.91 -16.43
C GLN A 96 -25.89 2.57 -17.17
N ARG A 97 -25.58 2.61 -18.46
CA ARG A 97 -25.35 1.42 -19.28
C ARG A 97 -24.22 0.54 -18.73
N ALA A 98 -23.09 1.14 -18.35
CA ALA A 98 -21.99 0.39 -17.75
C ALA A 98 -22.41 -0.36 -16.47
N ARG A 99 -23.31 0.23 -15.65
CA ARG A 99 -23.87 -0.43 -14.46
C ARG A 99 -24.81 -1.59 -14.83
N GLU A 100 -25.67 -1.38 -15.82
CA GLU A 100 -26.62 -2.39 -16.30
C GLU A 100 -25.87 -3.58 -16.89
N ASP A 101 -24.82 -3.34 -17.66
CA ASP A 101 -23.98 -4.36 -18.29
C ASP A 101 -22.95 -4.99 -17.33
N GLY A 102 -22.89 -4.57 -16.06
CA GLY A 102 -21.90 -5.04 -15.10
C GLY A 102 -20.46 -4.69 -15.47
N CYS A 103 -20.27 -3.64 -16.28
CA CYS A 103 -18.99 -3.16 -16.79
C CYS A 103 -18.45 -1.96 -15.98
N VAL A 104 -17.18 -1.63 -16.15
CA VAL A 104 -16.57 -0.41 -15.60
C VAL A 104 -16.46 0.61 -16.73
N LEU A 105 -17.01 1.82 -16.53
CA LEU A 105 -16.79 2.93 -17.47
C LEU A 105 -15.34 3.39 -17.35
N ARG A 106 -14.63 3.48 -18.48
CA ARG A 106 -13.25 3.99 -18.58
C ARG A 106 -13.25 5.32 -19.32
N LEU A 107 -12.60 6.32 -18.75
CA LEU A 107 -12.43 7.64 -19.37
C LEU A 107 -11.13 7.66 -20.18
N VAL A 108 -11.23 7.81 -21.48
CA VAL A 108 -10.09 7.95 -22.38
C VAL A 108 -9.99 9.42 -22.80
N LEU A 109 -8.97 10.12 -22.31
CA LEU A 109 -8.81 11.55 -22.52
C LEU A 109 -7.70 11.82 -23.53
N ARG A 110 -8.05 12.52 -24.61
CA ARG A 110 -7.14 13.04 -25.64
C ARG A 110 -7.08 14.54 -25.53
N VAL A 111 -5.93 15.08 -25.16
CA VAL A 111 -5.72 16.53 -25.05
C VAL A 111 -4.74 16.96 -26.13
N ARG A 112 -5.21 17.68 -27.15
CA ARG A 112 -4.35 18.17 -28.24
C ARG A 112 -3.66 19.49 -27.89
N PRO A 113 -4.31 20.47 -27.23
CA PRO A 113 -3.67 21.73 -26.88
C PRO A 113 -2.58 21.52 -25.80
N PRO A 114 -1.31 21.90 -26.06
CA PRO A 114 -0.22 21.70 -25.10
C PRO A 114 -0.47 22.37 -23.74
N GLU A 115 -1.07 23.57 -23.77
CA GLU A 115 -1.40 24.34 -22.56
C GLU A 115 -2.42 23.64 -21.65
N LEU A 116 -3.28 22.78 -22.22
CA LEU A 116 -4.24 21.98 -21.46
C LEU A 116 -3.69 20.62 -21.06
N ALA A 117 -2.65 20.13 -21.75
CA ALA A 117 -2.04 18.83 -21.45
C ALA A 117 -1.41 18.79 -20.07
N ARG A 118 -0.92 19.94 -19.57
CA ARG A 118 -0.32 20.10 -18.23
C ARG A 118 -1.35 20.16 -17.08
N LEU A 119 -2.64 20.28 -17.40
CA LEU A 119 -3.67 20.31 -16.35
C LEU A 119 -3.79 18.97 -15.64
N PRO A 120 -4.02 18.99 -14.32
CA PRO A 120 -4.13 17.79 -13.53
C PRO A 120 -5.53 17.15 -13.64
N TRP A 121 -5.85 16.65 -14.84
CA TRP A 121 -7.11 15.96 -15.15
C TRP A 121 -7.41 14.81 -14.20
N GLU A 122 -6.43 14.39 -13.49
CA GLU A 122 -6.47 13.38 -12.46
C GLU A 122 -7.35 13.77 -11.28
N PHE A 123 -7.56 15.03 -11.03
CA PHE A 123 -8.40 15.54 -9.96
C PHE A 123 -9.82 15.90 -10.42
N LEU A 124 -10.27 15.47 -11.61
CA LEU A 124 -11.67 15.64 -12.02
C LEU A 124 -12.64 15.22 -10.92
N PHE A 125 -13.48 16.16 -10.45
CA PHE A 125 -14.41 15.97 -9.36
C PHE A 125 -15.84 16.13 -9.85
N ASP A 126 -16.66 15.08 -9.70
CA ASP A 126 -18.09 15.10 -10.07
C ASP A 126 -18.90 15.68 -8.90
N PRO A 127 -19.42 16.92 -9.01
CA PRO A 127 -20.19 17.54 -7.93
C PRO A 127 -21.52 16.83 -7.66
N GLY A 128 -22.11 16.17 -8.64
CA GLY A 128 -23.34 15.38 -8.47
C GLY A 128 -23.13 14.12 -7.63
N ARG A 129 -21.90 13.61 -7.57
CA ARG A 129 -21.54 12.44 -6.78
C ARG A 129 -20.73 12.74 -5.53
N GLN A 130 -20.22 13.96 -5.42
CA GLN A 130 -19.29 14.35 -4.37
C GLN A 130 -18.05 13.44 -4.32
N ASP A 131 -17.50 13.08 -5.50
CA ASP A 131 -16.39 12.13 -5.61
C ASP A 131 -15.48 12.42 -6.79
N TYR A 132 -14.20 12.06 -6.64
CA TYR A 132 -13.23 12.12 -7.72
C TYR A 132 -13.43 10.97 -8.70
N LEU A 133 -13.55 11.27 -10.00
CA LEU A 133 -13.85 10.26 -11.03
C LEU A 133 -12.89 9.08 -11.00
N ARG A 134 -11.59 9.34 -10.82
CA ARG A 134 -10.52 8.34 -10.92
C ARG A 134 -10.47 7.34 -9.78
N LEU A 135 -11.17 7.59 -8.71
CA LEU A 135 -11.30 6.60 -7.63
C LEU A 135 -12.34 5.53 -7.96
N THR A 136 -13.21 5.81 -8.94
CA THR A 136 -14.32 4.92 -9.30
C THR A 136 -14.27 4.43 -10.74
N MET A 137 -13.52 5.11 -11.62
CA MET A 137 -13.32 4.70 -13.03
C MET A 137 -11.87 4.93 -13.47
N PRO A 138 -11.31 4.05 -14.31
CA PRO A 138 -10.01 4.27 -14.92
C PRO A 138 -10.02 5.55 -15.76
N LEU A 139 -8.99 6.38 -15.66
CA LEU A 139 -8.73 7.49 -16.56
C LEU A 139 -7.37 7.29 -17.20
N VAL A 140 -7.34 7.42 -18.49
CA VAL A 140 -6.18 7.18 -19.35
C VAL A 140 -5.94 8.42 -20.21
N ARG A 141 -4.71 8.93 -20.22
CA ARG A 141 -4.28 9.90 -21.22
C ARG A 141 -3.86 9.13 -22.47
N TYR A 142 -4.59 9.32 -23.55
CA TYR A 142 -4.38 8.60 -24.80
C TYR A 142 -3.70 9.50 -25.84
N LEU A 143 -2.57 9.03 -26.35
CA LEU A 143 -1.91 9.65 -27.48
C LEU A 143 -2.24 8.86 -28.76
N GLN A 144 -2.79 9.56 -29.76
CA GLN A 144 -3.14 8.92 -31.03
C GLN A 144 -1.88 8.51 -31.77
N VAL A 145 -1.74 7.22 -32.03
CA VAL A 145 -0.61 6.63 -32.73
C VAL A 145 -1.11 5.73 -33.85
N LEU A 146 -0.31 5.62 -34.92
CA LEU A 146 -0.69 4.95 -36.15
C LEU A 146 -0.94 3.44 -36.03
N ALA A 147 -0.32 2.77 -35.06
CA ALA A 147 -0.54 1.35 -34.82
C ALA A 147 -0.31 0.99 -33.33
N PRO A 148 -1.29 0.42 -32.61
CA PRO A 148 -1.05 -0.14 -31.30
C PRO A 148 -0.23 -1.43 -31.41
N ARG A 149 0.74 -1.63 -30.51
CA ARG A 149 1.44 -2.92 -30.38
C ARG A 149 0.50 -3.95 -29.75
N ALA A 150 0.50 -5.16 -30.28
CA ALA A 150 -0.21 -6.27 -29.68
C ALA A 150 0.33 -6.59 -28.27
N PRO A 151 -0.52 -7.08 -27.34
CA PRO A 151 -0.07 -7.52 -26.03
C PRO A 151 1.05 -8.55 -26.13
N LEU A 152 2.10 -8.38 -25.32
CA LEU A 152 3.20 -9.33 -25.29
C LEU A 152 2.77 -10.59 -24.54
N ARG A 153 2.96 -11.76 -25.16
CA ARG A 153 2.81 -13.03 -24.46
C ARG A 153 3.99 -13.23 -23.51
N VAL A 154 3.70 -13.17 -22.22
CA VAL A 154 4.68 -13.34 -21.15
C VAL A 154 4.38 -14.62 -20.40
N THR A 155 5.36 -15.54 -20.38
CA THR A 155 5.37 -16.62 -19.40
C THR A 155 5.86 -16.04 -18.07
N THR A 156 5.16 -16.28 -16.98
CA THR A 156 5.60 -15.86 -15.64
C THR A 156 7.02 -16.37 -15.34
N PRO A 157 7.88 -15.57 -14.67
CA PRO A 157 7.61 -14.31 -13.99
C PRO A 157 7.60 -13.07 -14.91
N LEU A 158 6.81 -12.03 -14.50
CA LEU A 158 6.93 -10.70 -15.09
C LEU A 158 8.27 -10.09 -14.65
N ARG A 159 9.17 -9.79 -15.60
CA ARG A 159 10.54 -9.30 -15.32
C ARG A 159 10.56 -7.78 -15.26
N ILE A 160 10.97 -7.25 -14.12
CA ILE A 160 11.08 -5.82 -13.83
C ILE A 160 12.54 -5.45 -13.68
N LEU A 161 13.03 -4.48 -14.47
CA LEU A 161 14.32 -3.85 -14.29
C LEU A 161 14.14 -2.56 -13.50
N GLY A 162 14.68 -2.49 -12.29
CA GLY A 162 14.72 -1.29 -11.47
C GLY A 162 16.03 -0.50 -11.68
N MET A 163 15.94 0.82 -11.74
CA MET A 163 17.10 1.71 -11.71
C MET A 163 16.89 2.78 -10.65
N VAL A 164 17.88 2.99 -9.81
CA VAL A 164 17.92 4.10 -8.85
C VAL A 164 19.07 5.03 -9.23
N ALA A 165 18.75 6.26 -9.67
CA ALA A 165 19.74 7.26 -10.04
C ALA A 165 19.79 8.39 -9.01
N ARG A 166 20.99 8.66 -8.49
CA ARG A 166 21.26 9.64 -7.43
C ARG A 166 22.61 10.29 -7.62
N PRO A 167 22.72 11.19 -8.52
CA PRO A 167 23.93 12.00 -8.66
C PRO A 167 24.27 12.67 -7.32
N GLY A 168 25.56 12.67 -6.97
CA GLY A 168 26.03 13.14 -5.67
C GLY A 168 25.93 14.67 -5.44
N ASP A 169 25.61 15.42 -6.48
CA ASP A 169 25.39 16.88 -6.49
C ASP A 169 23.89 17.25 -6.39
N GLN A 170 23.00 16.26 -6.33
CA GLN A 170 21.56 16.45 -6.10
C GLN A 170 21.24 16.27 -4.60
N HIS A 171 20.11 16.82 -4.16
CA HIS A 171 19.63 16.57 -2.80
C HIS A 171 19.45 15.07 -2.55
N ALA A 172 19.98 14.59 -1.42
CA ALA A 172 20.01 13.18 -1.07
C ALA A 172 18.59 12.60 -0.97
N LEU A 173 18.19 11.82 -1.98
CA LEU A 173 17.14 10.82 -1.82
C LEU A 173 17.72 9.65 -1.01
N ASP A 174 16.99 9.09 -0.06
CA ASP A 174 17.42 7.91 0.72
C ASP A 174 17.16 6.59 -0.03
N GLY A 175 17.66 6.45 -1.23
CA GLY A 175 17.30 5.39 -2.15
C GLY A 175 17.96 4.03 -1.87
N GLY A 176 18.93 3.90 -0.92
CA GLY A 176 19.29 2.58 -0.40
C GLY A 176 18.11 1.97 0.32
N GLN A 177 17.36 2.80 1.03
CA GLN A 177 16.10 2.41 1.64
C GLN A 177 14.98 2.19 0.60
N GLU A 178 14.90 3.03 -0.45
CA GLU A 178 13.85 2.91 -1.48
C GLU A 178 13.97 1.63 -2.29
N GLN A 179 15.18 1.29 -2.72
CA GLN A 179 15.48 0.00 -3.36
C GLN A 179 15.10 -1.17 -2.46
N GLN A 180 15.54 -1.16 -1.20
CA GLN A 180 15.23 -2.22 -0.23
C GLN A 180 13.73 -2.31 0.05
N ARG A 181 13.04 -1.17 0.18
CA ARG A 181 11.60 -1.12 0.43
C ARG A 181 10.80 -1.64 -0.76
N LEU A 182 11.16 -1.25 -1.99
CA LEU A 182 10.51 -1.78 -3.20
C LEU A 182 10.74 -3.29 -3.33
N GLN A 183 11.94 -3.75 -3.06
CA GLN A 183 12.27 -5.19 -3.05
C GLN A 183 11.46 -5.93 -1.98
N ALA A 184 11.35 -5.40 -0.77
CA ALA A 184 10.53 -5.95 0.29
C ALA A 184 9.03 -5.97 -0.07
N ALA A 185 8.54 -4.90 -0.69
CA ALA A 185 7.14 -4.77 -1.13
C ALA A 185 6.76 -5.80 -2.21
N LEU A 186 7.71 -6.20 -3.06
CA LEU A 186 7.51 -7.18 -4.12
C LEU A 186 7.93 -8.61 -3.74
N ALA A 187 8.54 -8.81 -2.56
CA ALA A 187 9.05 -10.11 -2.12
C ALA A 187 7.96 -11.21 -2.08
N GLY A 188 6.71 -10.86 -1.78
CA GLY A 188 5.56 -11.78 -1.87
C GLY A 188 5.37 -12.30 -3.29
N LEU A 189 5.29 -11.39 -4.26
CA LEU A 189 5.09 -11.72 -5.68
C LEU A 189 6.28 -12.49 -6.27
N GLN A 190 7.50 -12.23 -5.78
CA GLN A 190 8.70 -12.98 -6.17
C GLN A 190 8.64 -14.43 -5.66
N ARG A 191 8.20 -14.63 -4.42
CA ARG A 191 8.02 -15.98 -3.86
C ARG A 191 6.91 -16.77 -4.56
N GLU A 192 5.86 -16.10 -5.00
CA GLU A 192 4.79 -16.68 -5.81
C GLU A 192 5.23 -16.96 -7.27
N GLY A 193 6.47 -16.62 -7.65
CA GLY A 193 6.96 -16.77 -9.03
C GLY A 193 6.25 -15.87 -10.05
N LEU A 194 5.52 -14.84 -9.59
CA LEU A 194 4.76 -13.94 -10.44
C LEU A 194 5.62 -12.79 -10.98
N VAL A 195 6.64 -12.38 -10.24
CA VAL A 195 7.53 -11.26 -10.56
C VAL A 195 8.98 -11.64 -10.33
N GLU A 196 9.85 -11.21 -11.23
CA GLU A 196 11.31 -11.20 -11.06
C GLU A 196 11.77 -9.74 -11.08
N LEU A 197 12.51 -9.31 -10.05
CA LEU A 197 13.02 -7.94 -9.93
C LEU A 197 14.54 -7.99 -10.03
N GLY A 198 15.09 -7.36 -11.07
CA GLY A 198 16.51 -7.08 -11.25
C GLY A 198 16.79 -5.58 -11.07
N TRP A 199 18.05 -5.24 -10.82
CA TRP A 199 18.47 -3.85 -10.65
C TRP A 199 19.63 -3.54 -11.59
N VAL A 200 19.62 -2.34 -12.16
CA VAL A 200 20.77 -1.79 -12.85
C VAL A 200 21.92 -1.66 -11.84
N PRO A 201 23.11 -2.21 -12.13
CA PRO A 201 24.21 -2.25 -11.17
C PRO A 201 24.80 -0.88 -10.83
N GLY A 202 24.61 0.12 -11.72
CA GLY A 202 25.09 1.48 -11.59
C GLY A 202 24.01 2.52 -11.82
N GLN A 203 24.44 3.74 -12.12
CA GLN A 203 23.56 4.90 -12.26
C GLN A 203 23.77 5.67 -13.55
N THR A 204 24.65 5.18 -14.42
CA THR A 204 24.98 5.84 -15.70
C THR A 204 24.08 5.38 -16.82
N TYR A 205 24.11 6.07 -17.95
CA TYR A 205 23.41 5.67 -19.16
C TYR A 205 23.91 4.32 -19.66
N ASN A 206 25.24 4.10 -19.65
CA ASN A 206 25.86 2.85 -20.09
C ASN A 206 25.48 1.66 -19.17
N ASP A 207 25.40 1.89 -17.85
CA ASP A 207 24.93 0.83 -16.93
C ASP A 207 23.50 0.40 -17.25
N LEU A 208 22.64 1.34 -17.67
CA LEU A 208 21.26 1.02 -18.08
C LEU A 208 21.25 0.23 -19.40
N GLU A 209 22.05 0.63 -20.38
CA GLU A 209 22.17 -0.05 -21.67
C GLU A 209 22.64 -1.50 -21.46
N ASP A 210 23.74 -1.71 -20.75
CA ASP A 210 24.27 -3.03 -20.41
C ASP A 210 23.24 -3.91 -19.65
N ALA A 211 22.48 -3.32 -18.72
CA ALA A 211 21.47 -4.03 -17.96
C ALA A 211 20.27 -4.43 -18.84
N LEU A 212 19.88 -3.61 -19.80
CA LEU A 212 18.84 -3.94 -20.78
C LEU A 212 19.28 -5.11 -21.67
N ASP A 213 20.53 -5.09 -22.14
CA ASP A 213 21.08 -6.15 -22.99
C ASP A 213 21.29 -7.47 -22.26
N SER A 214 21.46 -7.41 -20.94
CA SER A 214 21.68 -8.62 -20.10
C SER A 214 20.45 -9.53 -19.96
N GLY A 215 19.24 -9.07 -20.35
CA GLY A 215 18.02 -9.86 -20.17
C GLY A 215 16.79 -9.36 -20.91
N SER A 216 15.75 -10.18 -20.92
CA SER A 216 14.45 -9.82 -21.49
C SER A 216 13.56 -9.16 -20.43
N TRP A 217 13.58 -7.86 -20.34
CA TRP A 217 12.82 -7.09 -19.37
C TRP A 217 11.47 -6.65 -19.94
N HIS A 218 10.43 -6.80 -19.14
CA HIS A 218 9.05 -6.44 -19.54
C HIS A 218 8.62 -5.06 -19.02
N VAL A 219 9.21 -4.67 -17.90
CA VAL A 219 8.94 -3.41 -17.20
C VAL A 219 10.26 -2.74 -16.84
N PHE A 220 10.36 -1.44 -17.06
CA PHE A 220 11.41 -0.58 -16.53
C PHE A 220 10.83 0.30 -15.41
N HIS A 221 11.45 0.31 -14.24
CA HIS A 221 11.05 1.10 -13.09
C HIS A 221 12.17 2.04 -12.68
N PHE A 222 12.02 3.30 -12.98
CA PHE A 222 12.99 4.33 -12.64
C PHE A 222 12.64 5.00 -11.32
N VAL A 223 13.64 5.21 -10.46
CA VAL A 223 13.59 5.97 -9.22
C VAL A 223 14.74 6.97 -9.23
N GLY A 224 14.42 8.26 -9.20
CA GLY A 224 15.45 9.28 -9.30
C GLY A 224 14.87 10.68 -9.46
N HIS A 225 15.70 11.60 -9.91
CA HIS A 225 15.29 12.96 -10.23
C HIS A 225 14.95 13.10 -11.71
N GLY A 226 14.01 13.98 -12.02
CA GLY A 226 13.72 14.42 -13.36
C GLY A 226 13.72 15.93 -13.45
N GLY A 227 13.74 16.44 -14.64
CA GLY A 227 13.75 17.87 -14.89
C GLY A 227 13.22 18.21 -16.28
N TYR A 228 13.28 19.47 -16.62
CA TYR A 228 12.92 19.98 -17.95
C TYR A 228 14.01 20.88 -18.47
N ASP A 229 14.55 20.54 -19.65
CA ASP A 229 15.49 21.39 -20.37
C ASP A 229 14.71 22.39 -21.21
N ARG A 230 14.77 23.66 -20.83
CA ARG A 230 14.08 24.75 -21.54
C ARG A 230 14.73 25.11 -22.89
N VAL A 231 15.99 24.74 -23.07
CA VAL A 231 16.73 25.04 -24.33
C VAL A 231 16.39 23.96 -25.34
N ALA A 232 16.41 22.71 -24.95
CA ALA A 232 16.03 21.58 -25.76
C ALA A 232 14.50 21.42 -25.90
N ASP A 233 13.71 22.08 -25.04
CA ASP A 233 12.25 21.96 -24.91
C ASP A 233 11.80 20.51 -24.65
N GLU A 234 12.55 19.78 -23.80
CA GLU A 234 12.28 18.39 -23.50
C GLU A 234 12.44 18.04 -22.01
N GLY A 235 11.77 16.96 -21.59
CA GLY A 235 11.99 16.35 -20.27
C GLY A 235 13.34 15.66 -20.20
N ILE A 236 13.95 15.64 -19.01
CA ILE A 236 15.20 14.95 -18.76
C ILE A 236 15.09 14.02 -17.56
N LEU A 237 15.85 12.93 -17.58
CA LEU A 237 16.15 12.11 -16.40
C LEU A 237 17.57 12.43 -15.92
N ALA A 238 17.72 12.67 -14.62
CA ALA A 238 19.02 12.92 -14.00
C ALA A 238 19.70 11.58 -13.70
N LEU A 239 20.56 11.12 -14.59
CA LEU A 239 21.45 10.00 -14.34
C LEU A 239 22.77 10.50 -13.74
N ALA A 240 23.70 9.60 -13.42
CA ALA A 240 25.05 9.96 -13.03
C ALA A 240 26.00 9.85 -14.24
N ASP A 241 27.03 10.66 -14.27
CA ASP A 241 28.22 10.41 -15.09
C ASP A 241 29.19 9.46 -14.37
N GLU A 242 30.30 9.13 -15.02
CA GLU A 242 31.34 8.25 -14.45
C GLU A 242 32.00 8.84 -13.17
N THR A 243 31.84 10.14 -12.91
CA THR A 243 32.32 10.81 -11.70
C THR A 243 31.28 10.84 -10.58
N GLY A 244 30.07 10.33 -10.84
CA GLY A 244 28.94 10.35 -9.92
C GLY A 244 28.19 11.67 -9.83
N ARG A 245 28.42 12.60 -10.79
CA ARG A 245 27.69 13.88 -10.90
C ARG A 245 26.49 13.75 -11.82
N THR A 246 25.58 14.71 -11.72
CA THR A 246 24.38 14.76 -12.58
C THR A 246 24.74 14.82 -14.06
N HIS A 247 24.29 13.84 -14.81
CA HIS A 247 24.29 13.79 -16.25
C HIS A 247 22.83 13.80 -16.73
N PRO A 248 22.32 14.93 -17.23
CA PRO A 248 20.96 15.00 -17.74
C PRO A 248 20.84 14.23 -19.05
N VAL A 249 19.94 13.25 -19.10
CA VAL A 249 19.63 12.49 -20.31
C VAL A 249 18.29 12.93 -20.85
N GLY A 250 18.24 13.38 -22.09
CA GLY A 250 17.04 13.86 -22.74
C GLY A 250 15.98 12.79 -22.95
N ALA A 251 14.72 13.21 -22.99
CA ALA A 251 13.59 12.31 -23.18
C ALA A 251 13.68 11.53 -24.51
N GLU A 252 14.22 12.15 -25.55
CA GLU A 252 14.41 11.48 -26.86
C GLU A 252 15.44 10.36 -26.76
N ASP A 253 16.57 10.56 -26.06
CA ASP A 253 17.63 9.56 -25.96
C ASP A 253 17.21 8.39 -25.08
N ILE A 254 16.61 8.66 -23.91
CA ILE A 254 16.11 7.60 -23.03
C ILE A 254 14.97 6.81 -23.70
N SER A 255 14.12 7.49 -24.49
CA SER A 255 13.03 6.82 -25.19
C SER A 255 13.53 5.95 -26.34
N ARG A 256 14.62 6.33 -27.02
CA ARG A 256 15.28 5.52 -28.05
C ARG A 256 15.84 4.25 -27.46
N LEU A 257 16.64 4.36 -26.40
CA LEU A 257 17.24 3.23 -25.71
C LEU A 257 16.18 2.21 -25.24
N LEU A 258 15.15 2.69 -24.55
CA LEU A 258 14.10 1.80 -24.02
C LEU A 258 13.22 1.18 -25.12
N ALA A 259 13.02 1.86 -26.25
CA ALA A 259 12.21 1.35 -27.35
C ALA A 259 12.90 0.26 -28.17
N GLU A 260 14.25 0.26 -28.23
CA GLU A 260 15.06 -0.76 -28.88
C GLU A 260 14.95 -2.12 -28.15
N HIS A 261 14.64 -2.08 -26.84
CA HIS A 261 14.41 -3.29 -26.07
C HIS A 261 12.98 -3.82 -26.29
N TYR A 262 12.83 -4.66 -27.34
CA TYR A 262 11.52 -5.13 -27.83
C TYR A 262 10.59 -5.74 -26.76
N PRO A 263 11.06 -6.53 -25.74
CA PRO A 263 10.18 -7.07 -24.72
C PRO A 263 9.57 -6.04 -23.77
N LEU A 264 10.11 -4.81 -23.72
CA LEU A 264 9.63 -3.78 -22.82
C LEU A 264 8.23 -3.29 -23.25
N ARG A 265 7.31 -3.23 -22.32
CA ARG A 265 5.91 -2.81 -22.55
C ARG A 265 5.44 -1.76 -21.58
N LEU A 266 6.11 -1.60 -20.47
CA LEU A 266 5.71 -0.70 -19.40
C LEU A 266 6.92 0.03 -18.84
N VAL A 267 6.80 1.35 -18.75
CA VAL A 267 7.76 2.19 -18.04
C VAL A 267 7.05 2.85 -16.87
N VAL A 268 7.67 2.81 -15.70
CA VAL A 268 7.21 3.49 -14.48
C VAL A 268 8.28 4.49 -14.09
N LEU A 269 7.94 5.77 -14.15
CA LEU A 269 8.82 6.89 -13.77
C LEU A 269 8.40 7.37 -12.38
N ASN A 270 9.10 6.90 -11.37
CA ASN A 270 8.95 7.35 -9.99
C ASN A 270 10.09 8.32 -9.69
N ALA A 271 9.84 9.59 -9.89
CA ALA A 271 10.82 10.62 -9.64
C ALA A 271 10.15 11.84 -9.01
N CYS A 272 10.88 12.47 -8.09
CA CYS A 272 10.47 13.72 -7.48
C CYS A 272 11.00 14.87 -8.31
N ASP A 273 10.13 15.77 -8.77
CA ASP A 273 10.53 17.03 -9.36
C ASP A 273 11.02 17.99 -8.26
N THR A 274 12.33 18.00 -8.01
CA THR A 274 12.97 19.00 -7.15
C THR A 274 13.33 20.27 -7.91
N GLY A 275 12.94 20.36 -9.20
CA GLY A 275 13.22 21.48 -10.08
C GLY A 275 12.42 22.72 -9.70
N ARG A 276 13.06 23.66 -9.06
CA ARG A 276 12.56 25.03 -8.87
C ARG A 276 12.17 25.64 -10.21
N GLY A 277 10.88 25.77 -10.44
CA GLY A 277 10.37 26.85 -11.30
C GLY A 277 10.16 26.58 -12.79
N SER A 278 9.88 25.37 -13.25
CA SER A 278 9.36 25.22 -14.62
C SER A 278 7.86 24.91 -14.60
N ALA A 279 7.09 25.73 -15.34
CA ALA A 279 5.66 25.53 -15.59
C ALA A 279 5.37 24.35 -16.53
N ALA A 280 6.39 23.66 -17.03
CA ALA A 280 6.28 22.50 -17.90
C ALA A 280 6.49 21.22 -17.07
N ASP A 281 5.59 20.27 -17.23
CA ASP A 281 5.64 18.97 -16.60
C ASP A 281 6.72 18.12 -17.28
N ALA A 282 7.89 18.03 -16.67
CA ALA A 282 9.04 17.28 -17.18
C ALA A 282 8.72 15.81 -17.49
N PHE A 283 7.88 15.19 -16.64
CA PHE A 283 7.51 13.79 -16.83
C PHE A 283 6.43 13.57 -17.87
N SER A 284 5.54 14.53 -18.07
CA SER A 284 4.59 14.52 -19.19
C SER A 284 5.33 14.54 -20.53
N SER A 285 6.40 15.30 -20.64
CA SER A 285 7.26 15.34 -21.81
C SER A 285 7.98 14.01 -22.03
N THR A 286 8.66 13.47 -21.00
CA THR A 286 9.35 12.16 -21.08
C THR A 286 8.37 11.03 -21.36
N ALA A 287 7.22 10.99 -20.67
CA ALA A 287 6.20 9.98 -20.91
C ALA A 287 5.64 10.04 -22.35
N THR A 288 5.46 11.26 -22.87
CA THR A 288 5.00 11.47 -24.25
C THR A 288 6.03 10.99 -25.28
N ALA A 289 7.32 11.26 -25.05
CA ALA A 289 8.40 10.77 -25.91
C ALA A 289 8.44 9.24 -25.93
N LEU A 290 8.35 8.58 -24.78
CA LEU A 290 8.29 7.12 -24.65
C LEU A 290 7.09 6.53 -25.41
N ILE A 291 5.90 7.10 -25.27
CA ILE A 291 4.71 6.64 -25.99
C ILE A 291 4.87 6.84 -27.52
N ARG A 292 5.45 7.95 -27.97
CA ARG A 292 5.73 8.18 -29.40
C ARG A 292 6.72 7.16 -29.95
N ARG A 293 7.71 6.74 -29.16
CA ARG A 293 8.70 5.69 -29.47
C ARG A 293 8.22 4.27 -29.25
N GLU A 294 6.89 4.09 -29.22
CA GLU A 294 6.23 2.77 -29.21
C GLU A 294 6.21 2.01 -27.88
N ILE A 295 6.56 2.61 -26.75
CA ILE A 295 6.30 2.02 -25.46
C ILE A 295 4.77 1.98 -25.22
N PRO A 296 4.15 0.81 -25.00
CA PRO A 296 2.69 0.68 -24.92
C PRO A 296 2.03 1.38 -23.75
N ALA A 297 2.72 1.46 -22.60
CA ALA A 297 2.21 2.11 -21.40
C ALA A 297 3.32 2.82 -20.63
N VAL A 298 3.02 4.01 -20.11
CA VAL A 298 3.90 4.76 -19.21
C VAL A 298 3.09 5.25 -18.02
N VAL A 299 3.58 4.98 -16.81
CA VAL A 299 3.10 5.56 -15.56
C VAL A 299 4.13 6.58 -15.10
N ALA A 300 3.74 7.84 -14.99
CA ALA A 300 4.61 8.92 -14.54
C ALA A 300 4.00 9.64 -13.34
N MET A 301 4.84 10.26 -12.51
CA MET A 301 4.38 11.04 -11.35
C MET A 301 4.36 12.53 -11.75
N GLN A 302 3.16 13.15 -11.75
CA GLN A 302 3.01 14.57 -12.09
C GLN A 302 3.34 15.53 -10.93
N PHE A 303 3.43 15.03 -9.71
CA PHE A 303 3.80 15.77 -8.50
C PHE A 303 4.73 14.92 -7.66
N GLU A 304 5.39 15.56 -6.69
CA GLU A 304 6.16 14.84 -5.70
C GLU A 304 5.28 13.84 -4.93
N ILE A 305 5.83 12.68 -4.68
CA ILE A 305 5.18 11.59 -3.93
C ILE A 305 6.13 11.12 -2.83
N THR A 306 5.58 10.85 -1.65
CA THR A 306 6.41 10.29 -0.57
C THR A 306 6.84 8.85 -0.89
N ASP A 307 8.00 8.44 -0.39
CA ASP A 307 8.51 7.07 -0.54
C ASP A 307 7.46 6.02 -0.13
N SER A 308 6.78 6.26 1.00
CA SER A 308 5.75 5.34 1.49
C SER A 308 4.56 5.21 0.54
N ALA A 309 4.17 6.30 -0.11
CA ALA A 309 3.10 6.30 -1.10
C ALA A 309 3.56 5.65 -2.42
N ALA A 310 4.78 5.98 -2.89
CA ALA A 310 5.37 5.40 -4.08
C ALA A 310 5.50 3.87 -3.97
N ILE A 311 5.98 3.36 -2.84
CA ILE A 311 6.13 1.94 -2.57
C ILE A 311 4.76 1.25 -2.50
N ARG A 312 3.79 1.84 -1.79
CA ARG A 312 2.43 1.29 -1.72
C ARG A 312 1.76 1.29 -3.09
N PHE A 313 1.97 2.33 -3.88
CA PHE A 313 1.52 2.37 -5.27
C PHE A 313 2.12 1.22 -6.06
N ALA A 314 3.45 1.09 -6.06
CA ALA A 314 4.17 0.06 -6.79
C ALA A 314 3.75 -1.35 -6.38
N GLN A 315 3.63 -1.62 -5.07
CA GLN A 315 3.17 -2.90 -4.55
C GLN A 315 1.79 -3.27 -5.09
N THR A 316 0.81 -2.39 -4.91
CA THR A 316 -0.56 -2.67 -5.36
C THR A 316 -0.64 -2.75 -6.88
N PHE A 317 0.06 -1.86 -7.58
CA PHE A 317 0.10 -1.82 -9.03
C PHE A 317 0.65 -3.13 -9.61
N TYR A 318 1.86 -3.54 -9.21
CA TYR A 318 2.48 -4.76 -9.72
C TYR A 318 1.73 -6.03 -9.32
N GLN A 319 1.12 -6.05 -8.13
CA GLN A 319 0.26 -7.15 -7.73
C GLN A 319 -0.90 -7.38 -8.72
N HIS A 320 -1.47 -6.30 -9.25
CA HIS A 320 -2.58 -6.41 -10.19
C HIS A 320 -2.13 -6.66 -11.62
N VAL A 321 -1.03 -6.04 -12.06
CA VAL A 321 -0.43 -6.29 -13.38
C VAL A 321 0.03 -7.74 -13.51
N ALA A 322 0.73 -8.27 -12.51
CA ALA A 322 1.18 -9.66 -12.48
C ALA A 322 0.00 -10.67 -12.47
N LYS A 323 -1.15 -10.27 -11.91
CA LYS A 323 -2.41 -11.04 -11.94
C LYS A 323 -3.26 -10.78 -13.20
N ARG A 324 -2.65 -10.34 -14.30
CA ARG A 324 -3.26 -10.15 -15.63
C ARG A 324 -4.38 -9.11 -15.71
N ARG A 325 -4.40 -8.16 -14.79
CA ARG A 325 -5.35 -7.05 -14.92
C ARG A 325 -4.83 -6.03 -15.93
N PRO A 326 -5.73 -5.38 -16.65
CA PRO A 326 -5.37 -4.24 -17.47
C PRO A 326 -4.62 -3.18 -16.66
N VAL A 327 -3.68 -2.48 -17.29
CA VAL A 327 -2.80 -1.50 -16.60
C VAL A 327 -3.60 -0.35 -16.01
N ASP A 328 -4.64 0.10 -16.70
CA ASP A 328 -5.56 1.16 -16.27
C ASP A 328 -6.36 0.77 -15.01
N ASP A 329 -6.91 -0.46 -14.94
CA ASP A 329 -7.54 -0.99 -13.72
C ASP A 329 -6.50 -1.12 -12.59
N SER A 330 -5.28 -1.54 -12.91
CA SER A 330 -4.20 -1.68 -11.92
C SER A 330 -3.79 -0.34 -11.32
N VAL A 331 -3.66 0.72 -12.13
CA VAL A 331 -3.39 2.09 -11.66
C VAL A 331 -4.54 2.63 -10.82
N MET A 332 -5.79 2.43 -11.23
CA MET A 332 -6.96 2.87 -10.46
C MET A 332 -6.97 2.21 -9.06
N ARG A 333 -6.69 0.92 -8.97
CA ARG A 333 -6.63 0.19 -7.69
C ARG A 333 -5.49 0.66 -6.81
N ALA A 334 -4.32 0.92 -7.40
CA ALA A 334 -3.18 1.46 -6.68
C ALA A 334 -3.49 2.85 -6.10
N ARG A 335 -4.16 3.72 -6.84
CA ARG A 335 -4.64 5.03 -6.34
C ARG A 335 -5.66 4.88 -5.20
N ARG A 336 -6.60 3.94 -5.32
CA ARG A 336 -7.51 3.60 -4.22
C ARG A 336 -6.77 3.18 -2.97
N ALA A 337 -5.76 2.33 -3.11
CA ALA A 337 -4.94 1.88 -1.99
C ALA A 337 -4.21 3.05 -1.32
N LEU A 338 -3.73 4.04 -2.09
CA LEU A 338 -3.16 5.28 -1.55
C LEU A 338 -4.21 6.09 -0.77
N ARG A 339 -5.38 6.33 -1.36
CA ARG A 339 -6.46 7.08 -0.71
C ARG A 339 -6.95 6.40 0.57
N LEU A 340 -7.04 5.07 0.59
CA LEU A 340 -7.44 4.31 1.77
C LEU A 340 -6.37 4.32 2.86
N ALA A 341 -5.09 4.29 2.48
CA ALA A 341 -3.99 4.32 3.43
C ALA A 341 -3.84 5.67 4.13
N LYS A 342 -4.16 6.76 3.43
CA LYS A 342 -4.02 8.13 3.93
C LYS A 342 -5.14 8.98 3.34
N ARG A 343 -6.30 8.97 4.02
CA ARG A 343 -7.55 9.58 3.51
C ARG A 343 -7.44 11.05 3.16
N ASP A 344 -6.60 11.77 3.88
CA ASP A 344 -6.41 13.20 3.70
C ASP A 344 -5.21 13.55 2.79
N SER A 345 -4.51 12.54 2.25
CA SER A 345 -3.45 12.77 1.29
C SER A 345 -4.02 12.89 -0.12
N LEU A 346 -3.45 13.81 -0.89
CA LEU A 346 -3.75 14.01 -2.30
C LEU A 346 -2.76 13.25 -3.21
N GLU A 347 -1.80 12.52 -2.64
CA GLU A 347 -0.78 11.77 -3.38
C GLU A 347 -1.36 10.70 -4.32
N TRP A 348 -2.60 10.23 -4.05
CA TRP A 348 -3.31 9.30 -4.94
C TRP A 348 -3.57 9.89 -6.33
N GLY A 349 -3.59 11.20 -6.46
CA GLY A 349 -3.75 11.91 -7.74
C GLY A 349 -2.44 12.03 -8.55
N THR A 350 -1.29 11.83 -7.91
CA THR A 350 0.03 12.02 -8.51
C THR A 350 0.35 11.09 -9.68
N PRO A 351 0.08 9.77 -9.64
CA PRO A 351 0.38 8.90 -10.77
C PRO A 351 -0.49 9.21 -11.99
N VAL A 352 0.09 9.36 -13.16
CA VAL A 352 -0.59 9.58 -14.45
C VAL A 352 -0.31 8.39 -15.35
N LEU A 353 -1.33 7.90 -16.04
CA LEU A 353 -1.20 6.79 -16.98
C LEU A 353 -1.36 7.29 -18.42
N TYR A 354 -0.33 7.07 -19.21
CA TYR A 354 -0.34 7.22 -20.66
C TYR A 354 -0.44 5.84 -21.30
N LEU A 355 -1.38 5.64 -22.22
CA LEU A 355 -1.56 4.40 -22.95
C LEU A 355 -1.57 4.62 -24.45
N ARG A 356 -1.00 3.63 -25.14
CA ARG A 356 -1.07 3.47 -26.58
C ARG A 356 -2.08 2.37 -26.99
N ALA A 357 -2.32 1.39 -26.11
CA ALA A 357 -3.26 0.29 -26.32
C ALA A 357 -4.65 0.67 -25.80
N LEU A 358 -5.68 0.56 -26.66
CA LEU A 358 -7.06 0.94 -26.30
C LEU A 358 -7.68 0.06 -25.24
N ASP A 359 -7.28 -1.23 -25.14
CA ASP A 359 -7.86 -2.19 -24.19
C ASP A 359 -7.12 -2.25 -22.84
N GLY A 360 -6.06 -1.47 -22.66
CA GLY A 360 -5.23 -1.46 -21.46
C GLY A 360 -4.45 -2.75 -21.22
N ARG A 361 -4.54 -3.74 -22.11
CA ARG A 361 -3.83 -5.01 -22.04
C ARG A 361 -2.50 -4.92 -22.77
N ILE A 362 -1.42 -4.83 -22.04
CA ILE A 362 -0.06 -4.81 -22.59
C ILE A 362 0.65 -6.15 -22.42
N PHE A 363 0.15 -7.02 -21.53
CA PHE A 363 0.65 -8.37 -21.32
C PHE A 363 -0.47 -9.40 -21.47
N ASP A 364 -0.15 -10.48 -22.19
CA ASP A 364 -0.92 -11.72 -22.25
C ASP A 364 -0.07 -12.80 -21.57
N THR A 365 -0.34 -13.03 -20.29
CA THR A 365 0.39 -14.01 -19.49
C THR A 365 -0.30 -15.36 -19.60
N THR A 366 0.29 -16.33 -20.28
CA THR A 366 -0.16 -17.72 -20.23
C THR A 366 0.39 -18.38 -18.98
N ILE A 367 -0.49 -18.85 -18.08
CA ILE A 367 -0.08 -19.86 -17.09
C ILE A 367 0.10 -21.14 -17.88
N PRO A 368 1.21 -21.89 -17.70
CA PRO A 368 1.24 -23.27 -18.16
C PRO A 368 0.06 -23.97 -17.50
N SER A 369 -0.91 -24.44 -18.27
CA SER A 369 -1.89 -25.39 -17.75
C SER A 369 -1.09 -26.53 -17.14
N PRO A 370 -1.44 -27.02 -15.92
CA PRO A 370 -0.87 -28.24 -15.42
C PRO A 370 -1.03 -29.27 -16.54
N SER A 371 0.09 -29.79 -17.02
CA SER A 371 0.14 -30.77 -18.09
C SER A 371 -0.87 -31.86 -17.76
N GLN A 372 -1.90 -31.99 -18.60
CA GLN A 372 -2.74 -33.19 -18.58
C GLN A 372 -1.75 -34.38 -18.66
N PRO A 373 -1.90 -35.38 -17.81
CA PRO A 373 -1.11 -36.59 -17.95
C PRO A 373 -1.33 -37.11 -19.37
N GLY A 374 -0.25 -37.17 -20.15
CA GLY A 374 -0.28 -37.73 -21.48
C GLY A 374 -0.84 -39.15 -21.42
N PRO A 375 -1.42 -39.67 -22.51
CA PRO A 375 -1.95 -41.01 -22.55
C PRO A 375 -0.85 -41.96 -22.08
N SER A 376 -1.18 -42.81 -21.10
CA SER A 376 -0.30 -43.86 -20.58
C SER A 376 0.30 -44.64 -21.74
N PRO A 377 1.62 -44.85 -21.79
CA PRO A 377 2.19 -45.78 -22.76
C PRO A 377 1.70 -47.19 -22.46
N ASP A 378 1.35 -47.90 -23.51
CA ASP A 378 0.93 -49.30 -23.47
C ASP A 378 1.92 -50.17 -22.65
N PRO A 379 1.44 -51.20 -21.94
CA PRO A 379 2.25 -52.02 -21.05
C PRO A 379 3.29 -52.82 -21.85
N VAL A 380 4.53 -52.52 -21.59
CA VAL A 380 5.67 -53.34 -22.08
C VAL A 380 5.61 -54.69 -21.39
N PRO A 381 5.74 -55.83 -22.11
CA PRO A 381 5.67 -57.16 -21.52
C PRO A 381 6.86 -57.43 -20.58
N THR A 382 6.53 -57.90 -19.40
CA THR A 382 7.46 -58.30 -18.34
C THR A 382 8.33 -59.50 -18.77
N PRO A 383 9.66 -59.47 -18.62
CA PRO A 383 10.48 -60.68 -18.68
C PRO A 383 10.38 -61.46 -17.37
N LYS A 384 10.26 -62.78 -17.51
CA LYS A 384 10.21 -63.77 -16.43
C LYS A 384 11.42 -63.70 -15.50
N VAL A 385 11.12 -63.73 -14.21
CA VAL A 385 12.05 -63.88 -13.08
C VAL A 385 12.75 -65.25 -13.19
N ALA A 386 14.06 -65.25 -13.14
CA ALA A 386 14.88 -66.44 -12.84
C ALA A 386 15.45 -66.25 -11.44
N ALA A 387 15.48 -67.41 -10.72
CA ALA A 387 15.70 -67.49 -9.29
C ALA A 387 17.12 -67.14 -8.82
N THR A 388 17.17 -66.63 -7.63
CA THR A 388 18.37 -66.39 -6.79
C THR A 388 19.11 -67.64 -6.37
N PRO A 389 20.41 -67.61 -6.17
CA PRO A 389 21.09 -68.36 -5.11
C PRO A 389 21.79 -67.41 -4.09
N PRO A 390 22.23 -67.98 -2.95
CA PRO A 390 22.26 -67.19 -1.70
C PRO A 390 23.63 -66.60 -1.37
N SER A 391 23.50 -65.57 -0.54
CA SER A 391 24.46 -64.97 0.40
C SER A 391 25.84 -65.60 0.59
N THR A 392 26.89 -64.80 0.50
CA THR A 392 27.96 -64.77 1.53
C THR A 392 28.85 -63.52 1.39
N ALA A 393 29.27 -63.07 2.56
CA ALA A 393 30.45 -62.28 2.88
C ALA A 393 30.37 -60.73 2.85
N HIS A 394 30.40 -60.25 4.05
CA HIS A 394 30.82 -58.90 4.42
C HIS A 394 32.19 -58.56 3.82
N GLN A 395 32.22 -57.41 3.11
CA GLN A 395 33.45 -56.64 2.95
C GLN A 395 33.19 -55.23 3.44
N GLU A 396 33.90 -54.88 4.51
CA GLU A 396 34.00 -53.52 5.02
C GLU A 396 34.58 -52.61 3.92
N LEU A 397 33.87 -51.57 3.59
CA LEU A 397 34.37 -50.42 2.82
C LEU A 397 35.10 -49.48 3.78
N PRO A 398 36.24 -48.91 3.40
CA PRO A 398 37.00 -48.00 4.27
C PRO A 398 36.24 -46.72 4.51
N ASP A 399 36.32 -46.22 5.75
CA ASP A 399 35.78 -44.96 6.23
C ASP A 399 36.18 -43.80 5.31
N LEU A 400 35.18 -43.18 4.70
CA LEU A 400 35.31 -41.84 4.14
C LEU A 400 35.49 -40.83 5.28
N PRO A 401 36.45 -39.90 5.19
CA PRO A 401 36.64 -38.89 6.22
C PRO A 401 35.36 -38.05 6.39
N ALA A 402 34.96 -37.88 7.64
CA ALA A 402 33.83 -37.06 8.02
C ALA A 402 33.92 -35.66 7.37
N PRO A 403 32.82 -35.12 6.85
CA PRO A 403 32.81 -33.75 6.35
C PRO A 403 33.24 -32.80 7.48
N PRO A 404 33.98 -31.72 7.16
CA PRO A 404 34.41 -30.77 8.16
C PRO A 404 33.17 -30.21 8.89
N PRO A 405 33.26 -29.97 10.19
CA PRO A 405 32.12 -29.44 10.97
C PRO A 405 31.68 -28.14 10.34
N THR A 406 30.43 -28.12 9.92
CA THR A 406 29.73 -26.85 9.56
C THR A 406 29.98 -25.87 10.69
N PRO A 407 30.46 -24.64 10.43
CA PRO A 407 30.65 -23.69 11.51
C PRO A 407 29.31 -23.53 12.20
N SER A 408 29.23 -23.95 13.44
CA SER A 408 28.10 -23.72 14.32
C SER A 408 27.86 -22.20 14.27
N ARG A 409 26.75 -21.78 13.65
CA ARG A 409 26.22 -20.45 13.87
C ARG A 409 25.98 -20.36 15.37
N VAL A 410 26.96 -19.86 16.08
CA VAL A 410 26.76 -19.41 17.45
C VAL A 410 25.60 -18.43 17.35
N ALA A 411 24.45 -18.85 17.81
CA ALA A 411 23.31 -17.96 17.97
C ALA A 411 23.82 -16.82 18.87
N ARG A 412 24.13 -15.69 18.25
CA ARG A 412 24.42 -14.47 19.01
C ARG A 412 23.16 -14.22 19.82
N ARG A 413 23.24 -14.38 21.14
CA ARG A 413 22.18 -13.90 22.01
C ARG A 413 21.96 -12.44 21.65
N PRO A 414 20.75 -12.02 21.28
CA PRO A 414 20.51 -10.62 20.97
C PRO A 414 20.86 -9.82 22.24
N ASN A 415 21.88 -8.99 22.17
CA ASN A 415 22.14 -8.03 23.23
C ASN A 415 21.05 -6.97 23.13
N ALA A 416 20.47 -6.60 24.28
CA ALA A 416 19.55 -5.48 24.34
C ALA A 416 20.22 -4.25 23.72
N VAL A 417 19.62 -3.69 22.69
CA VAL A 417 20.13 -2.48 22.03
C VAL A 417 20.03 -1.30 22.98
N ARG A 418 18.97 -1.26 23.77
CA ARG A 418 18.70 -0.23 24.79
C ARG A 418 17.92 -0.80 25.96
N THR A 419 18.18 -0.24 27.14
CA THR A 419 17.36 -0.44 28.35
C THR A 419 16.72 0.90 28.71
N LEU A 420 15.40 0.90 28.87
CA LEU A 420 14.62 2.09 29.20
C LEU A 420 14.21 2.00 30.68
N PRO A 421 14.70 2.89 31.56
CA PRO A 421 14.45 2.78 33.01
C PRO A 421 13.03 3.23 33.37
N HIS A 422 12.38 2.48 34.26
CA HIS A 422 11.08 2.78 34.86
C HIS A 422 11.14 2.64 36.38
N GLY A 423 10.21 3.30 37.06
CA GLY A 423 10.12 3.25 38.53
C GLY A 423 9.42 2.01 39.08
N ALA A 424 8.69 1.28 38.23
CA ALA A 424 7.94 0.09 38.57
C ALA A 424 7.79 -0.81 37.32
N GLU A 425 7.00 -1.87 37.42
CA GLU A 425 6.72 -2.81 36.33
C GLU A 425 6.19 -2.10 35.08
N VAL A 426 6.57 -2.61 33.91
CA VAL A 426 6.10 -2.12 32.62
C VAL A 426 5.04 -3.07 32.09
N ASN A 427 3.80 -2.60 32.02
CA ASN A 427 2.64 -3.42 31.70
C ASN A 427 2.34 -3.41 30.19
N ALA A 428 2.74 -2.35 29.48
CA ALA A 428 2.42 -2.20 28.06
C ALA A 428 3.53 -1.51 27.28
N VAL A 429 3.66 -1.89 26.03
CA VAL A 429 4.60 -1.32 25.09
C VAL A 429 3.97 -1.25 23.69
N ALA A 430 4.20 -0.15 22.99
CA ALA A 430 3.75 0.03 21.62
C ALA A 430 4.75 0.87 20.81
N PHE A 431 5.10 0.40 19.61
CA PHE A 431 5.81 1.23 18.65
C PHE A 431 4.85 2.20 17.95
N ASN A 432 5.34 3.40 17.71
CA ASN A 432 4.72 4.30 16.74
C ASN A 432 4.78 3.65 15.34
N PRO A 433 3.80 3.90 14.47
CA PRO A 433 3.75 3.35 13.12
C PRO A 433 4.98 3.58 12.23
N ASP A 434 5.77 4.64 12.49
CA ASP A 434 7.03 4.91 11.80
C ASP A 434 8.24 4.15 12.38
N GLY A 435 8.06 3.47 13.54
CA GLY A 435 9.11 2.73 14.24
C GLY A 435 10.14 3.58 14.99
N HIS A 436 10.05 4.92 14.94
CA HIS A 436 11.03 5.82 15.56
C HIS A 436 10.76 6.13 17.03
N ARG A 437 9.53 5.90 17.50
CA ARG A 437 9.15 6.14 18.89
C ARG A 437 8.55 4.87 19.50
N LEU A 438 8.80 4.71 20.79
CA LEU A 438 8.24 3.64 21.61
C LEU A 438 7.44 4.27 22.76
N ALA A 439 6.24 3.81 22.99
CA ALA A 439 5.49 4.14 24.19
C ALA A 439 5.56 2.98 25.18
N THR A 440 5.65 3.29 26.45
CA THR A 440 5.58 2.33 27.56
C THR A 440 4.58 2.79 28.60
N GLY A 441 3.76 1.89 29.12
CA GLY A 441 2.88 2.09 30.26
C GLY A 441 3.42 1.33 31.48
N SER A 442 3.40 1.95 32.65
CA SER A 442 4.03 1.39 33.86
C SER A 442 3.11 1.50 35.08
N SER A 443 3.31 0.57 36.01
CA SER A 443 2.64 0.55 37.33
C SER A 443 3.00 1.78 38.17
N ASP A 444 4.02 2.58 37.79
CA ASP A 444 4.31 3.85 38.44
C ASP A 444 3.31 4.98 38.11
N GLY A 445 2.23 4.66 37.35
CA GLY A 445 1.21 5.61 36.94
C GLY A 445 1.62 6.47 35.74
N MET A 446 2.71 6.17 35.09
CA MET A 446 3.25 6.98 33.99
C MET A 446 3.27 6.19 32.68
N ALA A 447 2.87 6.86 31.60
CA ALA A 447 3.25 6.43 30.26
C ALA A 447 4.34 7.36 29.71
N ARG A 448 5.35 6.76 29.10
CA ARG A 448 6.51 7.47 28.56
C ARG A 448 6.65 7.21 27.08
N ILE A 449 7.07 8.24 26.35
CA ILE A 449 7.42 8.15 24.94
C ILE A 449 8.92 8.31 24.81
N TRP A 450 9.54 7.37 24.13
CA TRP A 450 10.99 7.28 23.95
C TRP A 450 11.34 7.38 22.47
N ASP A 451 12.47 7.97 22.17
CA ASP A 451 13.14 7.78 20.87
C ASP A 451 13.71 6.36 20.81
N ALA A 452 13.23 5.56 19.89
CA ALA A 452 13.58 4.13 19.81
C ALA A 452 15.06 3.89 19.42
N THR A 453 15.70 4.88 18.79
CA THR A 453 17.10 4.78 18.35
C THR A 453 18.07 5.17 19.48
N SER A 454 17.82 6.32 20.11
CA SER A 454 18.72 6.85 21.14
C SER A 454 18.38 6.40 22.56
N GLY A 455 17.14 5.93 22.81
CA GLY A 455 16.61 5.63 24.15
C GLY A 455 16.32 6.88 24.98
N LYS A 456 16.31 8.07 24.37
CA LYS A 456 16.00 9.32 25.06
C LYS A 456 14.49 9.41 25.30
N GLN A 457 14.09 9.77 26.53
CA GLN A 457 12.70 10.09 26.82
C GLN A 457 12.31 11.40 26.14
N LEU A 458 11.28 11.35 25.32
CA LEU A 458 10.75 12.48 24.55
C LEU A 458 9.60 13.17 25.28
N ALA A 459 8.67 12.38 25.84
CA ALA A 459 7.53 12.88 26.57
C ALA A 459 7.15 11.91 27.70
N MET A 460 6.38 12.42 28.65
CA MET A 460 5.84 11.66 29.76
C MET A 460 4.44 12.19 30.08
N VAL A 461 3.51 11.28 30.30
CA VAL A 461 2.13 11.56 30.66
C VAL A 461 1.75 10.76 31.92
N THR A 462 0.82 11.27 32.71
CA THR A 462 0.57 10.75 34.07
C THR A 462 -0.90 10.42 34.27
N HIS A 463 -1.15 9.26 34.85
CA HIS A 463 -2.40 8.82 35.42
C HIS A 463 -2.33 8.83 36.96
N ASN A 464 -3.48 8.66 37.61
CA ASN A 464 -3.54 8.59 39.07
C ASN A 464 -3.24 7.18 39.62
N ASN A 465 -3.10 6.18 38.73
CA ASN A 465 -2.80 4.79 39.08
C ASN A 465 -2.10 4.10 37.92
N SER A 466 -1.74 2.83 38.06
CA SER A 466 -1.05 2.01 37.05
C SER A 466 -1.60 2.21 35.64
N VAL A 467 -0.70 2.31 34.66
CA VAL A 467 -1.04 2.36 33.23
C VAL A 467 -0.96 0.95 32.66
N GLU A 468 -2.10 0.39 32.28
CA GLU A 468 -2.24 -0.99 31.83
C GLU A 468 -2.10 -1.15 30.31
N GLY A 469 -2.40 -0.12 29.54
CA GLY A 469 -2.34 -0.19 28.08
C GLY A 469 -1.91 1.11 27.43
N VAL A 470 -1.19 0.99 26.33
CA VAL A 470 -0.79 2.11 25.48
C VAL A 470 -0.97 1.76 24.01
N ALA A 471 -1.41 2.71 23.20
CA ALA A 471 -1.54 2.55 21.75
C ALA A 471 -1.26 3.88 21.04
N PHE A 472 -0.47 3.86 19.98
CA PHE A 472 -0.36 5.01 19.09
C PHE A 472 -1.51 5.03 18.08
N SER A 473 -1.97 6.25 17.75
CA SER A 473 -2.87 6.42 16.61
C SER A 473 -2.17 6.02 15.30
N PRO A 474 -2.90 5.61 14.25
CA PRO A 474 -2.31 5.19 12.98
C PRO A 474 -1.44 6.25 12.28
N ASP A 475 -1.65 7.54 12.60
CA ASP A 475 -0.82 8.64 12.14
C ASP A 475 0.38 8.95 13.07
N GLY A 476 0.50 8.21 14.19
CA GLY A 476 1.56 8.35 15.18
C GLY A 476 1.56 9.64 16.00
N ARG A 477 0.54 10.50 15.84
CA ARG A 477 0.50 11.82 16.49
C ARG A 477 -0.12 11.82 17.87
N ARG A 478 -0.95 10.83 18.15
CA ARG A 478 -1.63 10.69 19.43
C ARG A 478 -1.22 9.40 20.10
N LEU A 479 -1.15 9.43 21.40
CA LEU A 479 -1.01 8.27 22.26
C LEU A 479 -2.30 8.11 23.04
N ALA A 480 -2.90 6.92 23.02
CA ALA A 480 -3.94 6.54 23.95
C ALA A 480 -3.33 5.72 25.08
N THR A 481 -3.81 5.94 26.28
CA THR A 481 -3.41 5.22 27.50
C THR A 481 -4.66 4.81 28.27
N VAL A 482 -4.64 3.63 28.89
CA VAL A 482 -5.68 3.18 29.83
C VAL A 482 -5.06 2.86 31.16
N SER A 483 -5.83 3.05 32.24
CA SER A 483 -5.31 2.97 33.59
C SER A 483 -6.32 2.37 34.57
N VAL A 484 -5.79 1.78 35.62
CA VAL A 484 -6.50 1.37 36.85
C VAL A 484 -7.27 2.56 37.49
N ASP A 485 -6.94 3.80 37.13
CA ASP A 485 -7.70 5.01 37.54
C ASP A 485 -9.08 5.13 36.86
N ARG A 486 -9.51 4.11 36.08
CA ARG A 486 -10.79 4.00 35.37
C ARG A 486 -10.91 4.93 34.17
N THR A 487 -9.80 5.54 33.74
CA THR A 487 -9.81 6.44 32.60
C THR A 487 -9.00 5.89 31.43
N ALA A 488 -9.48 6.20 30.22
CA ALA A 488 -8.64 6.21 29.04
C ALA A 488 -8.41 7.66 28.61
N ARG A 489 -7.18 8.00 28.30
CA ARG A 489 -6.79 9.36 27.91
C ARG A 489 -6.09 9.36 26.58
N ILE A 490 -6.35 10.39 25.80
CA ILE A 490 -5.67 10.62 24.52
C ILE A 490 -4.77 11.84 24.69
N TRP A 491 -3.52 11.71 24.27
CA TRP A 491 -2.47 12.70 24.41
C TRP A 491 -1.90 13.06 23.04
N ASP A 492 -1.45 14.28 22.88
CA ASP A 492 -0.55 14.65 21.79
C ASP A 492 0.82 14.00 22.02
N ALA A 493 1.23 13.13 21.13
CA ALA A 493 2.42 12.30 21.31
C ALA A 493 3.75 13.08 21.22
N THR A 494 3.71 14.36 20.83
CA THR A 494 4.88 15.21 20.74
C THR A 494 5.06 16.09 21.97
N SER A 495 3.96 16.72 22.39
CA SER A 495 3.97 17.67 23.50
C SER A 495 3.60 17.04 24.85
N GLY A 496 3.04 15.82 24.87
CA GLY A 496 2.48 15.21 26.07
C GLY A 496 1.20 15.88 26.57
N LYS A 497 0.60 16.82 25.80
CA LYS A 497 -0.62 17.50 26.20
C LYS A 497 -1.81 16.56 26.13
N GLN A 498 -2.63 16.54 27.19
CA GLN A 498 -3.88 15.79 27.20
C GLN A 498 -4.90 16.43 26.25
N LEU A 499 -5.47 15.63 25.36
CA LEU A 499 -6.46 16.04 24.38
C LEU A 499 -7.88 15.65 24.79
N THR A 500 -8.07 14.41 25.23
CA THR A 500 -9.37 13.83 25.55
C THR A 500 -9.25 12.88 26.73
N THR A 501 -10.31 12.78 27.53
CA THR A 501 -10.45 11.77 28.60
C THR A 501 -11.83 11.13 28.49
N VAL A 502 -11.85 9.81 28.58
CA VAL A 502 -13.07 9.00 28.66
C VAL A 502 -13.01 8.13 29.92
N THR A 503 -14.17 7.75 30.47
CA THR A 503 -14.24 7.12 31.78
C THR A 503 -15.10 5.86 31.74
N HIS A 504 -14.62 4.82 32.39
CA HIS A 504 -15.34 3.59 32.70
C HIS A 504 -15.84 3.56 34.13
N SER A 505 -16.73 2.63 34.44
CA SER A 505 -17.24 2.44 35.82
C SER A 505 -16.24 1.70 36.70
N ASP A 506 -15.33 0.94 36.06
CA ASP A 506 -14.25 0.19 36.72
C ASP A 506 -12.95 0.31 35.89
N LEU A 507 -11.90 -0.45 36.29
CA LEU A 507 -10.56 -0.41 35.71
C LEU A 507 -10.61 -0.50 34.16
N ALA A 508 -9.79 0.29 33.48
CA ALA A 508 -9.62 0.19 32.03
C ALA A 508 -8.35 -0.63 31.71
N CYS A 509 -8.51 -1.76 30.99
CA CYS A 509 -7.48 -2.77 30.81
C CYS A 509 -6.80 -2.71 29.45
N SER A 510 -7.52 -2.42 28.37
CA SER A 510 -7.00 -2.46 27.02
C SER A 510 -7.50 -1.31 26.17
N VAL A 511 -6.69 -0.89 25.19
CA VAL A 511 -7.00 0.22 24.29
C VAL A 511 -6.49 -0.05 22.89
N ALA A 512 -7.30 0.32 21.88
CA ALA A 512 -6.94 0.23 20.48
C ALA A 512 -7.53 1.40 19.69
N PHE A 513 -6.74 2.01 18.81
CA PHE A 513 -7.28 2.94 17.83
C PHE A 513 -7.92 2.20 16.65
N GLY A 514 -9.01 2.73 16.13
CA GLY A 514 -9.50 2.37 14.81
C GLY A 514 -8.47 2.71 13.72
N PRO A 515 -8.46 1.98 12.59
CA PRO A 515 -7.45 2.15 11.54
C PRO A 515 -7.47 3.53 10.85
N ASP A 516 -8.55 4.30 11.04
CA ASP A 516 -8.68 5.69 10.59
C ASP A 516 -8.28 6.72 11.67
N GLY A 517 -7.97 6.25 12.89
CA GLY A 517 -7.66 7.08 14.06
C GLY A 517 -8.83 7.89 14.61
N ARG A 518 -10.03 7.76 14.04
CA ARG A 518 -11.22 8.49 14.47
C ARG A 518 -11.88 7.86 15.68
N TRP A 519 -11.77 6.55 15.81
CA TRP A 519 -12.36 5.79 16.90
C TRP A 519 -11.31 5.27 17.85
N LEU A 520 -11.66 5.20 19.11
CA LEU A 520 -10.90 4.55 20.16
C LEU A 520 -11.77 3.46 20.77
N ALA A 521 -11.28 2.22 20.82
CA ALA A 521 -11.91 1.17 21.60
C ALA A 521 -11.18 1.02 22.93
N THR A 522 -11.94 0.77 23.99
CA THR A 522 -11.44 0.51 25.34
C THR A 522 -12.15 -0.69 25.93
N ALA A 523 -11.43 -1.51 26.68
CA ALA A 523 -11.96 -2.62 27.47
C ALA A 523 -11.85 -2.32 28.95
N SER A 524 -12.76 -2.87 29.76
CA SER A 524 -12.83 -2.56 31.18
C SER A 524 -13.34 -3.75 32.00
N ASP A 525 -12.96 -3.74 33.29
CA ASP A 525 -13.48 -4.62 34.33
C ASP A 525 -14.98 -4.39 34.61
N ASP A 526 -15.55 -3.27 34.12
CA ASP A 526 -17.00 -3.02 34.18
C ASP A 526 -17.80 -3.91 33.21
N HIS A 527 -17.20 -4.97 32.67
CA HIS A 527 -17.75 -5.95 31.74
C HIS A 527 -18.13 -5.38 30.39
N THR A 528 -17.65 -4.18 30.08
CA THR A 528 -17.94 -3.53 28.80
C THR A 528 -16.70 -3.27 27.97
N ALA A 529 -16.87 -3.30 26.66
CA ALA A 529 -15.99 -2.57 25.76
C ALA A 529 -16.76 -1.43 25.11
N ARG A 530 -16.12 -0.29 24.94
CA ARG A 530 -16.74 0.93 24.40
C ARG A 530 -15.95 1.48 23.23
N ILE A 531 -16.67 2.05 22.28
CA ILE A 531 -16.08 2.82 21.17
C ILE A 531 -16.38 4.30 21.39
N TRP A 532 -15.36 5.12 21.26
CA TRP A 532 -15.41 6.57 21.50
C TRP A 532 -14.94 7.31 20.24
N ASP A 533 -15.54 8.48 19.98
CA ASP A 533 -14.98 9.45 19.03
C ASP A 533 -13.74 10.12 19.67
N THR A 534 -12.61 10.03 19.01
CA THR A 534 -11.31 10.48 19.55
C THR A 534 -11.18 11.99 19.68
N THR A 535 -12.04 12.76 19.01
CA THR A 535 -12.02 14.23 19.01
C THR A 535 -12.93 14.80 20.10
N SER A 536 -14.15 14.31 20.14
CA SER A 536 -15.16 14.81 21.09
C SER A 536 -15.15 14.07 22.43
N GLY A 537 -14.58 12.86 22.51
CA GLY A 537 -14.69 11.97 23.65
C GLY A 537 -16.10 11.38 23.82
N GLN A 538 -16.99 11.55 22.85
CA GLN A 538 -18.35 11.02 22.90
C GLN A 538 -18.32 9.49 22.78
N GLN A 539 -19.07 8.81 23.64
CA GLN A 539 -19.31 7.38 23.55
C GLN A 539 -20.25 7.10 22.37
N LEU A 540 -19.81 6.25 21.45
CA LEU A 540 -20.56 5.88 20.25
C LEU A 540 -21.25 4.52 20.40
N VAL A 541 -20.52 3.54 20.93
CA VAL A 541 -20.97 2.15 21.04
C VAL A 541 -20.58 1.60 22.40
N THR A 542 -21.45 0.76 22.99
CA THR A 542 -21.13 -0.10 24.14
C THR A 542 -21.50 -1.54 23.78
N VAL A 543 -20.58 -2.45 24.03
CA VAL A 543 -20.81 -3.90 23.95
C VAL A 543 -20.53 -4.52 25.30
N THR A 544 -21.25 -5.59 25.65
CA THR A 544 -21.26 -6.14 27.01
C THR A 544 -20.96 -7.64 26.99
N HIS A 545 -20.16 -8.04 27.94
CA HIS A 545 -19.89 -9.43 28.31
C HIS A 545 -20.51 -9.77 29.67
N SER A 546 -20.49 -11.04 30.05
CA SER A 546 -20.93 -11.47 31.37
C SER A 546 -19.85 -11.40 32.45
N ASP A 547 -18.62 -11.08 32.04
CA ASP A 547 -17.46 -10.93 32.93
C ASP A 547 -16.50 -9.88 32.33
N VAL A 548 -15.39 -9.60 33.02
CA VAL A 548 -14.34 -8.63 32.64
C VAL A 548 -13.97 -8.73 31.19
N VAL A 549 -13.82 -7.58 30.51
CA VAL A 549 -13.30 -7.49 29.16
C VAL A 549 -11.83 -7.08 29.20
N GLN A 550 -10.94 -8.00 28.86
CA GLN A 550 -9.49 -7.81 28.96
C GLN A 550 -8.85 -7.26 27.70
N GLY A 551 -9.38 -7.59 26.54
CA GLY A 551 -8.75 -7.21 25.26
C GLY A 551 -9.72 -6.66 24.25
N VAL A 552 -9.24 -5.69 23.45
CA VAL A 552 -9.97 -5.15 22.29
C VAL A 552 -9.04 -4.95 21.11
N ALA A 553 -9.55 -5.21 19.90
CA ALA A 553 -8.86 -4.87 18.67
C ALA A 553 -9.87 -4.55 17.54
N PHE A 554 -9.55 -3.58 16.70
CA PHE A 554 -10.29 -3.35 15.48
C PHE A 554 -9.82 -4.25 14.34
N SER A 555 -10.74 -4.68 13.49
CA SER A 555 -10.36 -5.25 12.20
C SER A 555 -9.65 -4.19 11.32
N PRO A 556 -8.75 -4.61 10.41
CA PRO A 556 -7.99 -3.68 9.56
C PRO A 556 -8.84 -2.76 8.68
N ASP A 557 -10.08 -3.15 8.38
CA ASP A 557 -11.06 -2.33 7.66
C ASP A 557 -11.87 -1.37 8.58
N GLY A 558 -11.67 -1.45 9.90
CA GLY A 558 -12.36 -0.67 10.92
C GLY A 558 -13.84 -0.99 11.12
N ARG A 559 -14.37 -2.00 10.42
CA ARG A 559 -15.81 -2.33 10.46
C ARG A 559 -16.19 -3.25 11.62
N ARG A 560 -15.23 -3.99 12.15
CA ARG A 560 -15.47 -4.94 13.23
C ARG A 560 -14.60 -4.60 14.43
N LEU A 561 -15.14 -4.83 15.60
CA LEU A 561 -14.42 -4.84 16.87
C LEU A 561 -14.40 -6.28 17.38
N VAL A 562 -13.27 -6.75 17.87
CA VAL A 562 -13.20 -7.99 18.64
C VAL A 562 -12.92 -7.66 20.10
N THR A 563 -13.52 -8.43 20.98
CA THR A 563 -13.35 -8.33 22.44
C THR A 563 -12.97 -9.69 23.02
N ALA A 564 -12.06 -9.71 23.97
CA ALA A 564 -11.70 -10.87 24.79
C ALA A 564 -12.22 -10.72 26.21
N SER A 565 -12.80 -11.78 26.80
CA SER A 565 -13.39 -11.69 28.11
C SER A 565 -13.10 -12.91 28.99
N TYR A 566 -13.11 -12.69 30.29
CA TYR A 566 -13.07 -13.76 31.30
C TYR A 566 -14.32 -14.64 31.25
N ASP A 567 -15.40 -14.23 30.59
CA ASP A 567 -16.56 -15.07 30.34
C ASP A 567 -16.28 -16.24 29.36
N ARG A 568 -15.00 -16.49 29.06
CA ARG A 568 -14.49 -17.53 28.15
C ARG A 568 -14.90 -17.38 26.72
N THR A 569 -15.25 -16.16 26.31
CA THR A 569 -15.59 -15.89 24.91
C THR A 569 -14.75 -14.76 24.32
N ALA A 570 -14.43 -14.91 23.04
CA ALA A 570 -14.10 -13.77 22.22
C ALA A 570 -15.28 -13.49 21.27
N ARG A 571 -15.68 -12.23 21.16
CA ARG A 571 -16.85 -11.83 20.37
C ARG A 571 -16.47 -10.82 19.31
N ILE A 572 -17.03 -10.98 18.13
CA ILE A 572 -16.88 -10.04 17.03
C ILE A 572 -18.16 -9.22 16.93
N TRP A 573 -18.01 -7.91 16.85
CA TRP A 573 -19.09 -6.95 16.83
C TRP A 573 -18.99 -6.06 15.60
N ASP A 574 -20.12 -5.58 15.09
CA ASP A 574 -20.18 -4.47 14.15
C ASP A 574 -19.74 -3.19 14.89
N ALA A 575 -18.66 -2.57 14.42
CA ALA A 575 -18.07 -1.42 15.12
C ALA A 575 -18.93 -0.15 15.06
N SER A 576 -19.87 -0.05 14.10
CA SER A 576 -20.73 1.12 13.94
C SER A 576 -21.99 1.10 14.80
N GLY A 577 -22.49 -0.10 15.07
CA GLY A 577 -23.78 -0.27 15.77
C GLY A 577 -23.74 -1.19 16.98
N GLY A 578 -22.59 -1.80 17.32
CA GLY A 578 -22.45 -2.71 18.47
C GLY A 578 -23.23 -4.04 18.32
N ARG A 579 -23.71 -4.38 17.13
CA ARG A 579 -24.39 -5.64 16.89
C ARG A 579 -23.39 -6.78 16.93
N LYS A 580 -23.67 -7.81 17.72
CA LYS A 580 -22.85 -9.02 17.77
C LYS A 580 -22.95 -9.80 16.45
N LEU A 581 -21.80 -10.07 15.85
CA LEU A 581 -21.66 -10.78 14.58
C LEU A 581 -21.29 -12.25 14.79
N ALA A 582 -20.33 -12.53 15.69
CA ALA A 582 -19.87 -13.90 15.98
C ALA A 582 -19.41 -14.03 17.43
N THR A 583 -19.34 -15.26 17.90
CA THR A 583 -18.77 -15.63 19.20
C THR A 583 -17.95 -16.89 19.02
N VAL A 584 -16.72 -16.87 19.51
CA VAL A 584 -15.89 -18.08 19.68
C VAL A 584 -15.76 -18.36 21.16
N THR A 585 -15.86 -19.63 21.54
CA THR A 585 -15.91 -20.07 22.96
C THR A 585 -14.66 -20.87 23.27
N HIS A 586 -14.13 -20.60 24.43
CA HIS A 586 -12.95 -21.28 25.00
C HIS A 586 -13.28 -22.05 26.26
N SER A 587 -12.37 -22.92 26.69
CA SER A 587 -12.46 -23.64 27.95
C SER A 587 -12.07 -22.76 29.13
N ASP A 588 -11.32 -21.68 28.89
CA ASP A 588 -10.77 -20.80 29.91
C ASP A 588 -10.93 -19.32 29.51
N SER A 589 -10.61 -18.40 30.43
CA SER A 589 -10.62 -16.96 30.19
C SER A 589 -9.83 -16.58 28.95
N VAL A 590 -10.35 -15.62 28.15
CA VAL A 590 -9.66 -15.11 26.96
C VAL A 590 -8.96 -13.80 27.34
N TRP A 591 -7.63 -13.81 27.24
CA TRP A 591 -6.77 -12.69 27.62
C TRP A 591 -6.47 -11.74 26.46
N GLY A 592 -6.11 -12.31 25.30
CA GLY A 592 -5.66 -11.55 24.15
C GLY A 592 -6.42 -11.88 22.89
N VAL A 593 -6.62 -10.87 22.03
CA VAL A 593 -7.26 -11.00 20.71
C VAL A 593 -6.61 -10.08 19.71
N VAL A 594 -6.42 -10.58 18.50
CA VAL A 594 -5.91 -9.76 17.39
C VAL A 594 -6.41 -10.28 16.04
N PHE A 595 -6.75 -9.38 15.11
CA PHE A 595 -7.01 -9.75 13.73
C PHE A 595 -5.70 -9.89 12.94
N SER A 596 -5.69 -10.82 11.97
CA SER A 596 -4.67 -10.80 10.92
C SER A 596 -4.77 -9.51 10.10
N LEU A 597 -3.67 -9.11 9.45
CA LEU A 597 -3.60 -7.84 8.71
C LEU A 597 -4.60 -7.75 7.53
N ASP A 598 -5.03 -8.88 6.99
CA ASP A 598 -6.09 -8.97 5.96
C ASP A 598 -7.51 -9.06 6.56
N GLY A 599 -7.63 -9.17 7.89
CA GLY A 599 -8.89 -9.32 8.62
C GLY A 599 -9.59 -10.66 8.44
N ARG A 600 -8.93 -11.63 7.81
CA ARG A 600 -9.51 -12.95 7.53
C ARG A 600 -9.44 -13.88 8.73
N TRP A 601 -8.41 -13.76 9.54
CA TRP A 601 -8.19 -14.59 10.70
C TRP A 601 -8.25 -13.78 12.00
N LEU A 602 -8.67 -14.46 13.04
CA LEU A 602 -8.66 -13.97 14.42
C LEU A 602 -7.77 -14.88 15.24
N ALA A 603 -6.77 -14.33 15.91
CA ALA A 603 -6.04 -15.07 16.94
C ALA A 603 -6.56 -14.72 18.34
N THR A 604 -6.66 -15.73 19.20
CA THR A 604 -7.10 -15.61 20.58
C THR A 604 -6.12 -16.31 21.51
N ALA A 605 -5.84 -15.72 22.67
CA ALA A 605 -5.07 -16.33 23.76
C ALA A 605 -6.03 -16.73 24.90
N SER A 606 -6.03 -18.00 25.32
CA SER A 606 -6.92 -18.51 26.38
C SER A 606 -6.32 -19.70 27.09
N GLY A 607 -6.22 -19.64 28.42
CA GLY A 607 -5.57 -20.67 29.21
C GLY A 607 -4.19 -21.02 28.60
N LYS A 608 -3.85 -22.28 28.43
CA LYS A 608 -2.57 -22.73 27.87
C LYS A 608 -2.52 -22.75 26.35
N THR A 609 -3.52 -22.20 25.66
CA THR A 609 -3.63 -22.30 24.21
C THR A 609 -3.76 -20.95 23.52
N ALA A 610 -3.17 -20.83 22.34
CA ALA A 610 -3.57 -19.80 21.37
C ALA A 610 -4.23 -20.48 20.17
N ARG A 611 -5.31 -19.88 19.67
CA ARG A 611 -6.11 -20.44 18.58
C ARG A 611 -6.31 -19.42 17.47
N ILE A 612 -6.40 -19.93 16.25
CA ILE A 612 -6.71 -19.12 15.07
C ILE A 612 -8.07 -19.56 14.53
N TRP A 613 -8.89 -18.59 14.21
CA TRP A 613 -10.27 -18.76 13.74
C TRP A 613 -10.44 -18.07 12.40
N ASP A 614 -11.21 -18.65 11.48
CA ASP A 614 -11.72 -17.95 10.30
C ASP A 614 -12.83 -16.99 10.73
N THR A 615 -12.66 -15.70 10.43
CA THR A 615 -13.60 -14.65 10.89
C THR A 615 -14.95 -14.65 10.18
N THR A 616 -15.09 -15.40 9.08
CA THR A 616 -16.33 -15.51 8.30
C THR A 616 -17.16 -16.69 8.75
N SER A 617 -16.53 -17.86 8.89
CA SER A 617 -17.21 -19.10 9.27
C SER A 617 -17.27 -19.31 10.80
N GLY A 618 -16.34 -18.66 11.55
CA GLY A 618 -16.16 -18.93 12.98
C GLY A 618 -15.49 -20.27 13.26
N GLN A 619 -14.95 -20.94 12.25
CA GLN A 619 -14.29 -22.23 12.40
C GLN A 619 -12.88 -22.06 12.99
N GLU A 620 -12.53 -22.92 13.93
CA GLU A 620 -11.16 -23.05 14.43
C GLU A 620 -10.26 -23.67 13.35
N LEU A 621 -9.16 -23.01 13.03
CA LEU A 621 -8.21 -23.44 12.01
C LEU A 621 -6.95 -24.06 12.62
N VAL A 622 -6.43 -23.46 13.70
CA VAL A 622 -5.15 -23.85 14.30
C VAL A 622 -5.25 -23.70 15.82
N THR A 623 -4.71 -24.66 16.57
CA THR A 623 -4.44 -24.55 18.00
C THR A 623 -2.97 -24.81 18.27
N VAL A 624 -2.34 -23.92 19.02
CA VAL A 624 -0.98 -24.07 19.55
C VAL A 624 -1.02 -24.07 21.08
N THR A 625 -0.09 -24.79 21.72
CA THR A 625 -0.13 -25.03 23.17
C THR A 625 1.18 -24.63 23.83
N HIS A 626 1.07 -24.05 25.01
CA HIS A 626 2.14 -23.75 25.95
C HIS A 626 2.01 -24.60 27.25
N GLU A 627 3.05 -24.57 28.06
CA GLU A 627 3.05 -25.29 29.34
C GLU A 627 2.23 -24.54 30.40
N ASP A 628 2.04 -23.21 30.22
CA ASP A 628 1.24 -22.36 31.12
C ASP A 628 0.42 -21.33 30.33
N SER A 629 -0.28 -20.42 31.03
CA SER A 629 -1.22 -19.46 30.47
C SER A 629 -0.61 -18.64 29.32
N VAL A 630 -1.34 -18.52 28.22
CA VAL A 630 -0.99 -17.65 27.09
C VAL A 630 -1.73 -16.34 27.26
N GLU A 631 -1.00 -15.24 27.42
CA GLU A 631 -1.56 -13.92 27.68
C GLU A 631 -1.59 -13.03 26.45
N GLY A 632 -0.64 -13.23 25.51
CA GLY A 632 -0.50 -12.39 24.36
C GLY A 632 -0.37 -13.15 23.04
N VAL A 633 -0.97 -12.60 22.00
CA VAL A 633 -0.90 -13.11 20.63
C VAL A 633 -0.69 -11.97 19.64
N ALA A 634 0.13 -12.19 18.62
CA ALA A 634 0.36 -11.23 17.55
C ALA A 634 0.65 -11.94 16.23
N PHE A 635 0.02 -11.49 15.14
CA PHE A 635 0.39 -11.94 13.80
C PHE A 635 1.63 -11.20 13.31
N SER A 636 2.49 -11.90 12.58
CA SER A 636 3.53 -11.24 11.78
C SER A 636 2.89 -10.40 10.66
N PRO A 637 3.56 -9.31 10.22
CA PRO A 637 3.01 -8.43 9.17
C PRO A 637 2.69 -9.13 7.85
N ASP A 638 3.34 -10.26 7.57
CA ASP A 638 3.08 -11.08 6.38
C ASP A 638 1.93 -12.10 6.59
N GLY A 639 1.36 -12.15 7.81
CA GLY A 639 0.29 -13.08 8.18
C GLY A 639 0.72 -14.55 8.29
N ARG A 640 2.01 -14.88 8.09
CA ARG A 640 2.48 -16.27 8.01
C ARG A 640 2.97 -16.85 9.33
N ARG A 641 3.06 -16.05 10.36
CA ARG A 641 3.50 -16.47 11.68
C ARG A 641 2.60 -15.89 12.76
N LEU A 642 2.41 -16.67 13.80
CA LEU A 642 1.81 -16.23 15.05
C LEU A 642 2.91 -16.17 16.11
N ALA A 643 3.01 -15.08 16.83
CA ALA A 643 3.79 -14.98 18.05
C ALA A 643 2.85 -15.13 19.25
N THR A 644 3.30 -15.85 20.26
CA THR A 644 2.57 -16.05 21.52
C THR A 644 3.48 -15.76 22.70
N ALA A 645 2.94 -15.15 23.75
CA ALA A 645 3.61 -14.92 25.03
C ALA A 645 2.89 -15.68 26.14
N SER A 646 3.63 -16.39 27.01
CA SER A 646 3.07 -17.27 28.02
C SER A 646 3.77 -17.11 29.38
N GLU A 647 3.02 -17.38 30.46
CA GLU A 647 3.54 -17.51 31.82
C GLU A 647 4.52 -18.67 32.00
N ASP A 648 4.66 -19.57 30.98
CA ASP A 648 5.69 -20.60 30.98
C ASP A 648 7.11 -20.02 30.79
N ASN A 649 7.26 -18.69 30.88
CA ASN A 649 8.48 -17.91 30.66
C ASN A 649 9.02 -17.99 29.22
N THR A 650 8.19 -18.34 28.25
CA THR A 650 8.57 -18.38 26.84
C THR A 650 7.68 -17.50 25.97
N ALA A 651 8.29 -16.92 24.95
CA ALA A 651 7.59 -16.46 23.77
C ALA A 651 7.95 -17.40 22.60
N ARG A 652 6.93 -17.84 21.88
CA ARG A 652 7.10 -18.77 20.74
C ARG A 652 6.62 -18.14 19.45
N ILE A 653 7.26 -18.51 18.34
CA ILE A 653 6.85 -18.13 16.99
C ILE A 653 6.46 -19.39 16.24
N TRP A 654 5.24 -19.43 15.76
CA TRP A 654 4.63 -20.55 15.05
C TRP A 654 4.53 -20.20 13.58
N ALA A 655 4.94 -21.09 12.70
CA ALA A 655 4.72 -20.95 11.26
C ALA A 655 3.27 -21.37 10.94
N LEU A 656 2.58 -20.53 10.19
CA LEU A 656 1.25 -20.84 9.66
C LEU A 656 1.47 -21.22 8.21
N SER A 657 1.62 -22.54 7.94
CA SER A 657 1.76 -23.05 6.58
C SER A 657 0.39 -23.07 5.87
N ASP A 658 0.36 -22.67 4.60
CA ASP A 658 -0.82 -22.79 3.73
C ASP A 658 -0.99 -24.25 3.21
N ASP A 659 -0.35 -25.25 3.84
CA ASP A 659 -0.44 -26.65 3.44
C ASP A 659 -1.45 -27.38 4.35
N GLU A 660 -2.70 -27.37 3.91
CA GLU A 660 -3.62 -28.51 3.78
C GLU A 660 -4.89 -28.10 3.02
#